data_8e5e82b12787a036274331d7f45b0a31
#
_entry.id   8e5e82b12787a036274331d7f45b0a31
#
_cell.length_a   1.000
_cell.length_b   1.000
_cell.length_c   1.000
_cell.angle_alpha   90.00
_cell.angle_beta   90.00
_cell.angle_gamma   90.00
#
_symmetry.space_group_name_H-M   'P 1'
#
loop_
_entity.id
_entity.type
_entity.pdbx_description
1 polymer ?
#
loop_
_entity_poly.entity_id
_entity_poly.type
_entity_poly.pdbx_seq_one_letter_code
_entity_poly.pdbx_strand_id
1 'polypeptide(L)'
;MKEGVDWARLSALYDAGQALGAEAREDWLAGLEGDDARLVERLRRMLTAETGSTAAPVARLRQAVAAVLGQEADAADGTDATDAADARGATHAEAALRSGARLGAWQLETLLGEGGMGQVWRAHRADGLYEAVAAIKLLRAELGSEELRQRFARERRLLGRLRHPGVAQLLDAGVDARHGAYLVLEFVAGHTLAPHVRERQLPVAARVRLLVDVAQAVQAAHAQLVVHRDLKPANVIVGPDGATKLLDFGIATLLDPDTTQPDSELTAWAGARLTPAYAAPEQVAGEAVGTGADQYALGVMLFELLTGFLPQGAGQLTRAQLEHAVLHREPARFAELLRLPERREGCGRPPDAPAALGDLEAVCAKALRKEAGERYASVGAFVEDLQRYLASQPVSVRREDWQHRTRLWLRRNRTLALSTALVLAALSGGLALALHQRTLAQQAARDAEAVSHYMTELLESASPDRHGGRPPSVIELLESRRAELPQRFTDQPAVKDRVLATLVATYLGMNRFDIAIPLAQQRLDAARREWGEEAEPTEEALVGLARLHTALANRSPAAALLEPLLPRLRARHGPDHERTVTARQQLAMAYAGLGRFAESEALLAEEWASVQRSYGAPHYNRAFHAQYLFVLRTEQGRLVEAERLIAALAEQQALASPQQQRFVRVSERNHAQAQWRLLMQNATQAVARAEDLGARIDALLGPGNDLHGTLRSALAEHLWQLDEADAALEHLLRWQREQRPDGANQVAGLVRELSVLAARARAGQALAPAAIEDGLRRLDAEPLLAGQRRADGLLHLADAALLGLPPATGQAMLERLLAALSAPGLVALPQNQARVERLRALHALRAGRPEARLQAARRASQLLAGLPEPQGLASYAVHLQLAAALRASGAPAAEQQAALARADAARPARLDAAMAGRRHPLDGLRRQLAEGEPSPSWPWAY
;
A
#
# COMPACT_ATOMS: atom_id res chain seq x y z
N MET A 1 17.79 -7.38 17.95
CA MET A 1 18.21 -6.29 18.83
C MET A 1 19.72 -6.35 18.95
N LYS A 2 20.47 -5.46 18.32
CA LYS A 2 21.92 -5.32 18.50
C LYS A 2 22.11 -4.32 19.61
N GLU A 3 22.48 -4.78 20.78
CA GLU A 3 22.86 -3.94 21.90
C GLU A 3 24.14 -3.18 21.54
N GLY A 4 24.00 -1.88 21.29
CA GLY A 4 25.11 -1.00 21.01
C GLY A 4 25.85 -0.67 22.30
N VAL A 5 27.15 -0.92 22.32
CA VAL A 5 28.03 -0.42 23.37
C VAL A 5 27.95 1.09 23.40
N ASP A 6 27.70 1.69 24.58
CA ASP A 6 27.74 3.16 24.77
C ASP A 6 29.18 3.63 24.68
N TRP A 7 29.57 4.02 23.47
CA TRP A 7 30.94 4.49 23.15
C TRP A 7 31.32 5.76 23.85
N ALA A 8 30.36 6.64 24.15
CA ALA A 8 30.67 7.90 24.86
C ALA A 8 31.04 7.60 26.32
N ARG A 9 30.32 6.69 26.98
CA ARG A 9 30.59 6.25 28.34
C ARG A 9 31.88 5.43 28.41
N LEU A 10 32.17 4.57 27.45
CA LEU A 10 33.42 3.79 27.39
C LEU A 10 34.65 4.70 27.24
N SER A 11 34.57 5.74 26.38
CA SER A 11 35.66 6.72 26.18
C SER A 11 35.93 7.52 27.44
N ALA A 12 34.90 8.04 28.11
CA ALA A 12 35.05 8.79 29.34
C ALA A 12 35.69 7.96 30.48
N LEU A 13 35.31 6.68 30.61
CA LEU A 13 35.89 5.75 31.57
C LEU A 13 37.33 5.36 31.20
N TYR A 14 37.67 5.28 29.93
CA TYR A 14 38.99 4.98 29.45
C TYR A 14 39.96 6.15 29.79
N ASP A 15 39.54 7.39 29.52
CA ASP A 15 40.32 8.62 29.84
C ASP A 15 40.53 8.74 31.37
N ALA A 16 39.51 8.45 32.17
CA ALA A 16 39.63 8.45 33.63
C ALA A 16 40.61 7.35 34.13
N GLY A 17 40.57 6.15 33.54
CA GLY A 17 41.45 5.05 33.88
C GLY A 17 42.93 5.27 33.47
N GLN A 18 43.16 5.99 32.35
CA GLN A 18 44.53 6.38 31.95
C GLN A 18 45.19 7.35 32.92
N ALA A 19 44.45 8.23 33.58
CA ALA A 19 44.97 9.18 34.54
C ALA A 19 45.45 8.56 35.87
N LEU A 20 45.10 7.26 36.09
CA LEU A 20 45.43 6.54 37.34
C LEU A 20 46.69 5.71 37.23
N GLY A 21 47.49 5.66 38.31
CA GLY A 21 48.64 4.74 38.40
C GLY A 21 48.21 3.27 38.47
N ALA A 22 49.13 2.36 38.20
CA ALA A 22 48.84 0.93 37.99
C ALA A 22 48.09 0.26 39.16
N GLU A 23 48.39 0.52 40.40
CA GLU A 23 47.72 -0.03 41.59
C GLU A 23 46.36 0.61 41.81
N ALA A 24 46.22 1.93 41.66
CA ALA A 24 44.96 2.65 41.81
C ALA A 24 43.96 2.32 40.70
N ARG A 25 44.44 1.84 39.54
CA ARG A 25 43.61 1.45 38.36
C ARG A 25 42.87 0.13 38.57
N GLU A 26 43.51 -0.85 39.21
CA GLU A 26 42.86 -2.15 39.53
C GLU A 26 41.78 -1.94 40.60
N ASP A 27 42.00 -1.17 41.65
CA ASP A 27 40.99 -0.86 42.67
C ASP A 27 39.83 -0.06 42.10
N TRP A 28 40.10 0.86 41.17
CA TRP A 28 39.05 1.62 40.47
C TRP A 28 38.25 0.76 39.52
N LEU A 29 38.87 -0.18 38.77
CA LEU A 29 38.15 -1.15 37.92
C LEU A 29 37.30 -2.11 38.74
N ALA A 30 37.73 -2.54 39.91
CA ALA A 30 36.97 -3.34 40.85
C ALA A 30 35.74 -2.60 41.39
N GLY A 31 35.88 -1.24 41.61
CA GLY A 31 34.74 -0.41 42.02
C GLY A 31 33.64 -0.20 40.96
N LEU A 32 33.93 -0.54 39.70
CA LEU A 32 32.98 -0.48 38.59
C LEU A 32 32.20 -1.78 38.36
N GLU A 33 32.42 -2.84 39.17
CA GLU A 33 31.78 -4.16 39.00
C GLU A 33 30.24 -4.19 39.22
N GLY A 34 29.63 -3.05 39.57
CA GLY A 34 28.16 -2.87 39.57
C GLY A 34 27.57 -2.41 38.23
N ASP A 35 28.39 -2.06 37.27
CA ASP A 35 28.01 -1.63 35.91
C ASP A 35 28.05 -2.79 34.91
N ASP A 36 27.62 -2.57 33.68
CA ASP A 36 27.61 -3.58 32.62
C ASP A 36 28.95 -4.34 32.52
N ALA A 37 28.98 -5.59 32.96
CA ALA A 37 30.20 -6.42 33.07
C ALA A 37 30.97 -6.53 31.72
N ARG A 38 30.29 -6.39 30.58
CA ARG A 38 30.89 -6.40 29.24
C ARG A 38 31.68 -5.09 28.97
N LEU A 39 31.21 -3.97 29.50
CA LEU A 39 31.82 -2.68 29.36
C LEU A 39 33.09 -2.61 30.22
N VAL A 40 33.06 -3.09 31.46
CA VAL A 40 34.19 -3.18 32.37
C VAL A 40 35.29 -4.11 31.85
N GLU A 41 34.91 -5.27 31.32
CA GLU A 41 35.87 -6.24 30.72
C GLU A 41 36.56 -5.67 29.47
N ARG A 42 35.82 -4.88 28.67
CA ARG A 42 36.37 -4.24 27.48
C ARG A 42 37.32 -3.09 27.87
N LEU A 43 36.98 -2.31 28.89
CA LEU A 43 37.78 -1.26 29.45
C LEU A 43 39.11 -1.83 30.04
N ARG A 44 39.02 -2.94 30.77
CA ARG A 44 40.18 -3.66 31.30
C ARG A 44 41.14 -4.06 30.18
N ARG A 45 40.65 -4.68 29.09
CA ARG A 45 41.49 -5.05 27.93
C ARG A 45 42.14 -3.86 27.24
N MET A 46 41.46 -2.72 27.14
CA MET A 46 42.03 -1.52 26.54
C MET A 46 43.15 -0.92 27.40
N LEU A 47 43.00 -0.87 28.73
CA LEU A 47 43.97 -0.35 29.66
C LEU A 47 45.18 -1.29 29.90
N THR A 48 45.01 -2.63 29.73
CA THR A 48 46.11 -3.60 29.82
C THR A 48 46.91 -3.76 28.53
N ALA A 49 46.31 -3.45 27.37
CA ALA A 49 47.01 -3.51 26.08
C ALA A 49 48.15 -2.47 25.95
N GLU A 50 48.13 -1.36 26.70
CA GLU A 50 49.18 -0.33 26.68
C GLU A 50 50.39 -0.65 27.57
N THR A 51 50.23 -1.48 28.57
CA THR A 51 51.34 -1.80 29.50
C THR A 51 52.34 -2.82 28.94
N GLY A 52 52.05 -3.38 27.73
CA GLY A 52 52.88 -4.42 27.09
C GLY A 52 53.66 -4.00 25.84
N SER A 53 53.70 -2.72 25.45
CA SER A 53 54.25 -2.33 24.14
C SER A 53 55.24 -1.18 24.18
N THR A 54 56.43 -1.40 24.66
CA THR A 54 57.57 -0.50 24.42
C THR A 54 58.68 -1.08 23.54
N ALA A 55 58.49 -2.25 22.88
CA ALA A 55 59.60 -2.87 22.11
C ALA A 55 59.25 -3.51 20.75
N ALA A 56 58.07 -3.39 20.21
CA ALA A 56 57.66 -4.23 19.06
C ALA A 56 57.38 -3.55 17.68
N PRO A 57 57.27 -2.23 17.47
CA PRO A 57 57.01 -1.71 16.14
C PRO A 57 58.19 -1.69 15.18
N VAL A 58 59.41 -1.52 15.69
CA VAL A 58 60.63 -1.36 14.82
C VAL A 58 61.09 -2.70 14.22
N ALA A 59 60.93 -3.81 14.93
CA ALA A 59 61.34 -5.15 14.43
C ALA A 59 60.43 -5.68 13.31
N ARG A 60 59.14 -5.42 13.34
CA ARG A 60 58.17 -5.87 12.30
C ARG A 60 58.28 -5.01 11.03
N LEU A 61 58.58 -3.73 11.15
CA LEU A 61 58.82 -2.87 10.00
C LEU A 61 60.10 -3.26 9.25
N ARG A 62 61.15 -3.72 9.97
CA ARG A 62 62.37 -4.26 9.36
C ARG A 62 62.15 -5.55 8.60
N GLN A 63 61.27 -6.45 9.07
CA GLN A 63 60.95 -7.71 8.39
C GLN A 63 60.04 -7.50 7.18
N ALA A 64 59.13 -6.56 7.23
CA ALA A 64 58.25 -6.24 6.07
C ALA A 64 59.01 -5.54 4.93
N VAL A 65 59.96 -4.68 5.25
CA VAL A 65 60.83 -4.00 4.25
C VAL A 65 61.84 -4.98 3.62
N ALA A 66 62.38 -5.93 4.38
CA ALA A 66 63.28 -6.99 3.84
C ALA A 66 62.53 -7.98 2.91
N ALA A 67 61.26 -8.24 3.12
CA ALA A 67 60.46 -9.14 2.27
C ALA A 67 60.06 -8.51 0.94
N VAL A 68 59.89 -7.19 0.87
CA VAL A 68 59.53 -6.45 -0.35
C VAL A 68 60.76 -6.15 -1.24
N LEU A 69 61.94 -6.05 -0.64
CA LEU A 69 63.21 -5.80 -1.41
C LEU A 69 63.88 -7.09 -1.94
N GLY A 70 63.37 -8.27 -1.58
CA GLY A 70 63.92 -9.55 -2.00
C GLY A 70 63.31 -10.15 -3.28
N GLN A 71 62.36 -9.50 -3.95
CA GLN A 71 61.64 -10.09 -5.10
C GLN A 71 61.88 -9.37 -6.46
N GLU A 72 62.77 -8.40 -6.56
CA GLU A 72 63.06 -7.75 -7.86
C GLU A 72 64.52 -7.83 -8.31
N ALA A 73 65.19 -8.96 -8.11
CA ALA A 73 66.52 -9.19 -8.61
C ALA A 73 66.66 -10.52 -9.35
N ASP A 74 65.78 -10.77 -10.32
CA ASP A 74 65.95 -11.83 -11.28
C ASP A 74 65.16 -11.49 -12.58
N ALA A 75 65.77 -10.74 -13.46
CA ALA A 75 65.57 -10.81 -14.91
C ALA A 75 66.26 -9.65 -15.65
N ALA A 76 67.49 -9.87 -16.08
CA ALA A 76 67.99 -9.46 -17.39
C ALA A 76 69.48 -9.73 -17.50
N ASP A 77 69.78 -10.89 -17.97
CA ASP A 77 71.04 -11.22 -18.57
C ASP A 77 70.93 -11.01 -20.10
N GLY A 78 72.06 -10.57 -20.71
CA GLY A 78 72.18 -10.78 -22.19
C GLY A 78 72.77 -9.63 -23.02
N THR A 79 74.07 -9.74 -23.17
CA THR A 79 74.84 -9.53 -24.41
C THR A 79 75.22 -8.15 -24.90
N ASP A 80 76.37 -7.82 -24.83
CA ASP A 80 77.54 -7.96 -25.75
C ASP A 80 77.81 -6.81 -26.74
N ALA A 81 78.87 -6.24 -26.61
CA ALA A 81 80.12 -6.18 -27.44
C ALA A 81 80.37 -4.87 -28.14
N THR A 82 81.60 -4.41 -27.86
CA THR A 82 82.70 -3.91 -28.80
C THR A 82 82.37 -2.66 -29.56
N ASP A 83 83.21 -1.74 -29.79
CA ASP A 83 84.66 -1.52 -29.76
C ASP A 83 84.99 -0.06 -29.98
N ALA A 84 86.00 0.38 -29.37
CA ALA A 84 87.23 1.02 -29.87
C ALA A 84 87.25 2.43 -30.53
N ALA A 85 88.03 3.25 -29.90
CA ALA A 85 89.03 4.18 -30.50
C ALA A 85 88.45 5.51 -31.06
N ASP A 86 88.83 6.63 -30.66
CA ASP A 86 90.22 7.17 -30.70
C ASP A 86 90.34 8.49 -29.91
N ALA A 87 91.55 8.67 -29.40
CA ALA A 87 92.00 9.85 -28.65
C ALA A 87 92.21 11.06 -29.58
N ARG A 88 91.88 12.29 -29.05
CA ARG A 88 92.86 13.43 -29.05
C ARG A 88 92.08 14.74 -28.64
N GLY A 89 92.54 15.37 -27.59
CA GLY A 89 92.16 16.72 -27.24
C GLY A 89 92.02 16.96 -25.77
N ALA A 90 93.16 16.98 -25.08
CA ALA A 90 93.20 17.40 -23.70
C ALA A 90 93.06 18.93 -23.60
N THR A 91 92.00 19.40 -22.92
CA THR A 91 92.06 20.63 -22.06
C THR A 91 90.80 20.54 -21.10
N HIS A 92 91.07 20.50 -19.81
CA HIS A 92 90.11 20.57 -18.70
C HIS A 92 88.88 19.65 -18.78
N ALA A 93 89.11 18.35 -18.51
CA ALA A 93 88.03 17.43 -18.24
C ALA A 93 87.43 17.78 -16.88
N GLU A 94 86.18 18.42 -16.85
CA GLU A 94 85.28 18.28 -15.75
C GLU A 94 85.09 16.79 -15.50
N ALA A 95 85.57 16.34 -14.34
CA ALA A 95 85.39 14.95 -13.92
C ALA A 95 83.89 14.79 -13.69
N ALA A 96 83.13 14.25 -14.73
CA ALA A 96 81.78 13.95 -14.60
C ALA A 96 81.52 13.08 -13.35
N LEU A 97 80.70 13.51 -12.48
CA LEU A 97 80.29 12.74 -11.31
C LEU A 97 79.70 11.41 -11.77
N ARG A 98 80.14 10.33 -11.21
CA ARG A 98 79.71 8.97 -11.55
C ARG A 98 79.07 8.32 -10.30
N SER A 99 78.21 7.38 -10.50
CA SER A 99 77.74 6.47 -9.46
C SER A 99 78.96 5.90 -8.70
N GLY A 100 78.90 5.88 -7.36
CA GLY A 100 79.97 5.47 -6.48
C GLY A 100 80.87 6.61 -5.97
N ALA A 101 80.78 7.86 -6.45
CA ALA A 101 81.51 9.02 -5.93
C ALA A 101 81.04 9.34 -4.52
N ARG A 102 82.07 9.83 -3.67
CA ARG A 102 81.76 10.16 -2.27
C ARG A 102 81.81 11.70 -2.09
N LEU A 103 80.80 12.18 -1.37
CA LEU A 103 80.66 13.57 -0.93
C LEU A 103 80.49 13.57 0.60
N GLY A 104 81.60 13.88 1.32
CA GLY A 104 81.60 13.76 2.79
C GLY A 104 81.25 12.33 3.26
N ALA A 105 80.25 12.17 4.10
CA ALA A 105 79.73 10.89 4.61
C ALA A 105 78.88 10.09 3.61
N TRP A 106 78.59 10.60 2.43
CA TRP A 106 77.60 10.11 1.51
C TRP A 106 78.23 9.52 0.22
N GLN A 107 77.70 8.43 -0.30
CA GLN A 107 78.09 7.84 -1.57
C GLN A 107 76.88 7.92 -2.57
N LEU A 108 77.18 8.49 -3.72
CA LEU A 108 76.18 8.67 -4.78
C LEU A 108 75.82 7.34 -5.45
N GLU A 109 74.51 7.06 -5.65
CA GLU A 109 73.99 5.83 -6.26
C GLU A 109 73.49 6.10 -7.68
N THR A 110 72.40 6.81 -7.78
CA THR A 110 71.69 7.04 -9.04
C THR A 110 71.35 8.53 -9.22
N LEU A 111 71.52 9.00 -10.47
CA LEU A 111 71.10 10.36 -10.81
C LEU A 111 69.57 10.44 -10.86
N LEU A 112 68.98 11.25 -9.97
CA LEU A 112 67.52 11.45 -9.93
C LEU A 112 67.05 12.54 -10.89
N GLY A 113 67.90 13.49 -11.21
CA GLY A 113 67.57 14.58 -12.14
C GLY A 113 68.73 15.52 -12.36
N GLU A 114 68.77 16.13 -13.54
CA GLU A 114 69.71 17.17 -13.95
C GLU A 114 68.95 18.37 -14.47
N GLY A 115 69.35 19.57 -14.04
CA GLY A 115 68.68 20.79 -14.45
C GLY A 115 69.59 22.00 -14.36
N GLY A 116 69.02 23.17 -14.66
CA GLY A 116 69.76 24.45 -14.65
C GLY A 116 70.42 24.81 -13.35
N MET A 117 70.01 24.23 -12.20
CA MET A 117 70.55 24.50 -10.87
C MET A 117 71.58 23.50 -10.35
N GLY A 118 71.81 22.42 -11.11
CA GLY A 118 72.70 21.35 -10.70
C GLY A 118 72.16 19.96 -10.92
N GLN A 119 72.82 18.98 -10.32
CA GLN A 119 72.44 17.58 -10.35
C GLN A 119 71.88 17.14 -8.99
N VAL A 120 70.82 16.29 -9.01
CA VAL A 120 70.27 15.67 -7.82
C VAL A 120 70.51 14.16 -7.90
N TRP A 121 71.19 13.63 -6.88
CA TRP A 121 71.56 12.21 -6.79
C TRP A 121 70.89 11.54 -5.63
N ARG A 122 70.44 10.34 -5.77
CA ARG A 122 70.15 9.44 -4.65
C ARG A 122 71.50 8.99 -4.08
N ALA A 123 71.62 9.01 -2.79
CA ALA A 123 72.84 8.62 -2.10
C ALA A 123 72.52 7.86 -0.81
N HIS A 124 73.43 7.00 -0.40
CA HIS A 124 73.38 6.34 0.91
C HIS A 124 74.59 6.79 1.76
N ARG A 125 74.38 6.69 3.05
CA ARG A 125 75.44 7.04 4.03
C ARG A 125 76.51 5.94 4.06
N ALA A 126 77.79 6.30 3.89
CA ALA A 126 78.90 5.36 3.67
C ALA A 126 80.03 5.53 4.71
N ASP A 127 79.80 6.22 5.83
CA ASP A 127 80.76 6.34 6.95
C ASP A 127 80.60 5.21 8.00
N GLY A 128 79.70 4.29 7.88
CA GLY A 128 79.48 3.15 8.74
C GLY A 128 78.82 3.46 10.08
N LEU A 129 78.38 4.70 10.35
CA LEU A 129 77.73 5.06 11.61
C LEU A 129 76.26 4.57 11.68
N TYR A 130 75.47 4.66 10.62
CA TYR A 130 74.13 4.13 10.47
C TYR A 130 73.73 4.16 9.00
N GLU A 131 72.76 3.34 8.64
CA GLU A 131 72.21 3.31 7.29
C GLU A 131 71.21 4.42 7.09
N ALA A 132 71.39 5.23 6.06
CA ALA A 132 70.44 6.27 5.67
C ALA A 132 70.52 6.49 4.15
N VAL A 133 69.33 6.81 3.55
CA VAL A 133 69.24 7.22 2.16
C VAL A 133 68.91 8.73 2.14
N ALA A 134 69.49 9.47 1.24
CA ALA A 134 69.33 10.90 1.08
C ALA A 134 69.29 11.31 -0.39
N ALA A 135 68.79 12.50 -0.69
CA ALA A 135 68.90 13.16 -1.96
C ALA A 135 69.97 14.21 -1.89
N ILE A 136 70.98 14.11 -2.66
CA ILE A 136 72.08 15.06 -2.70
C ILE A 136 71.95 15.99 -3.87
N LYS A 137 71.80 17.27 -3.61
CA LYS A 137 71.68 18.30 -4.61
C LYS A 137 73.03 19.02 -4.71
N LEU A 138 73.71 18.89 -5.82
CA LEU A 138 74.94 19.60 -6.15
C LEU A 138 74.57 20.92 -6.80
N LEU A 139 75.21 21.99 -6.32
CA LEU A 139 74.99 23.34 -6.83
C LEU A 139 76.06 23.66 -7.84
N ARG A 140 75.72 24.15 -9.03
CA ARG A 140 76.67 24.60 -10.09
C ARG A 140 77.30 25.95 -9.79
N ALA A 141 77.14 26.48 -8.60
CA ALA A 141 77.71 27.75 -8.20
C ALA A 141 79.11 27.56 -7.65
N GLU A 142 80.11 28.13 -8.32
CA GLU A 142 81.41 28.25 -7.76
C GLU A 142 81.38 29.25 -6.61
N LEU A 143 81.53 28.78 -5.35
CA LEU A 143 81.64 29.63 -4.15
C LEU A 143 83.04 30.29 -4.11
N GLY A 144 83.29 31.10 -5.15
CA GLY A 144 84.64 31.73 -5.29
C GLY A 144 84.91 32.87 -4.29
N SER A 145 83.88 33.53 -3.73
CA SER A 145 83.98 34.61 -2.79
C SER A 145 83.62 34.19 -1.34
N GLU A 146 84.21 34.83 -0.39
CA GLU A 146 83.95 34.62 1.05
C GLU A 146 82.54 35.05 1.39
N GLU A 147 81.99 36.04 0.70
CA GLU A 147 80.61 36.52 0.89
C GLU A 147 79.58 35.43 0.46
N LEU A 148 79.86 34.74 -0.64
CA LEU A 148 79.01 33.63 -1.12
C LEU A 148 79.00 32.44 -0.15
N ARG A 149 80.13 32.14 0.44
CA ARG A 149 80.30 31.13 1.49
C ARG A 149 79.51 31.46 2.76
N GLN A 150 79.58 32.75 3.19
CA GLN A 150 78.83 33.22 4.36
C GLN A 150 77.32 33.24 4.10
N ARG A 151 76.82 33.61 2.89
CA ARG A 151 75.41 33.53 2.51
C ARG A 151 74.98 32.09 2.53
N PHE A 152 75.71 31.17 1.92
CA PHE A 152 75.43 29.75 1.93
C PHE A 152 75.30 29.19 3.37
N ALA A 153 76.24 29.56 4.24
CA ALA A 153 76.21 29.14 5.62
C ALA A 153 75.03 29.73 6.44
N ARG A 154 74.53 30.93 6.04
CA ARG A 154 73.40 31.56 6.67
C ARG A 154 72.09 30.82 6.23
N GLU A 155 71.91 30.57 4.93
CA GLU A 155 70.78 29.87 4.37
C GLU A 155 70.73 28.43 4.90
N ARG A 156 71.82 27.72 4.92
CA ARG A 156 71.88 26.41 5.57
C ARG A 156 71.31 26.40 6.97
N ARG A 157 71.64 27.47 7.79
CA ARG A 157 71.08 27.57 9.15
C ARG A 157 69.63 27.87 9.22
N LEU A 158 69.03 28.62 8.27
CA LEU A 158 67.65 28.92 8.20
C LEU A 158 66.86 27.68 7.76
N LEU A 159 67.29 26.97 6.71
CA LEU A 159 66.68 25.73 6.21
C LEU A 159 66.78 24.58 7.23
N GLY A 160 67.87 24.49 7.98
CA GLY A 160 68.04 23.47 9.04
C GLY A 160 67.12 23.68 10.23
N ARG A 161 66.51 24.86 10.41
CA ARG A 161 65.44 25.11 11.40
C ARG A 161 64.08 24.74 10.94
N LEU A 162 63.82 24.66 9.60
CA LEU A 162 62.53 24.38 9.06
C LEU A 162 62.19 22.90 9.24
N ARG A 163 61.37 22.64 10.25
CA ARG A 163 60.88 21.27 10.55
C ARG A 163 59.37 21.24 10.39
N HIS A 164 58.89 20.64 9.34
CA HIS A 164 57.47 20.42 9.06
C HIS A 164 57.29 19.10 8.33
N PRO A 165 56.28 18.29 8.65
CA PRO A 165 56.05 17.00 8.00
C PRO A 165 55.88 17.11 6.47
N GLY A 166 55.37 18.24 5.96
CA GLY A 166 55.20 18.50 4.53
C GLY A 166 56.39 19.16 3.84
N VAL A 167 57.58 19.24 4.48
CA VAL A 167 58.81 19.77 3.87
C VAL A 167 59.92 18.73 3.94
N ALA A 168 60.66 18.54 2.86
CA ALA A 168 61.86 17.68 2.84
C ALA A 168 62.96 18.30 3.72
N GLN A 169 63.38 17.56 4.72
CA GLN A 169 64.29 18.04 5.75
C GLN A 169 65.73 18.18 5.18
N LEU A 170 66.36 19.26 5.49
CA LEU A 170 67.85 19.39 5.31
C LEU A 170 68.55 18.53 6.35
N LEU A 171 69.27 17.49 5.93
CA LEU A 171 69.97 16.52 6.77
C LEU A 171 71.45 16.98 7.04
N ASP A 172 72.06 17.46 5.99
CA ASP A 172 73.41 17.93 6.01
C ASP A 172 73.72 18.90 4.84
N ALA A 173 74.86 19.60 4.87
CA ALA A 173 75.29 20.44 3.77
C ALA A 173 76.78 20.64 3.84
N GLY A 174 77.48 20.61 2.71
CA GLY A 174 78.97 20.76 2.68
C GLY A 174 79.46 21.47 1.42
N VAL A 175 80.78 21.68 1.37
CA VAL A 175 81.45 22.14 0.20
C VAL A 175 82.61 21.16 -0.07
N ASP A 176 82.52 20.52 -1.25
CA ASP A 176 83.58 19.62 -1.74
C ASP A 176 84.51 20.36 -2.64
N ALA A 177 85.83 20.08 -2.46
CA ALA A 177 86.92 20.82 -3.18
C ALA A 177 86.92 20.59 -4.72
N ARG A 178 86.28 19.48 -5.17
CA ARG A 178 86.25 19.12 -6.61
C ARG A 178 84.85 19.35 -7.25
N HIS A 179 83.77 19.23 -6.44
CA HIS A 179 82.39 19.19 -6.93
C HIS A 179 81.55 20.40 -6.47
N GLY A 180 82.13 21.31 -5.66
CA GLY A 180 81.46 22.51 -5.22
C GLY A 180 80.54 22.30 -3.99
N ALA A 181 79.56 23.20 -3.83
CA ALA A 181 78.60 23.15 -2.73
C ALA A 181 77.52 22.09 -2.96
N TYR A 182 77.19 21.38 -1.87
CA TYR A 182 76.08 20.38 -1.94
C TYR A 182 75.16 20.43 -0.73
N LEU A 183 73.92 20.04 -0.91
CA LEU A 183 72.90 19.89 0.10
C LEU A 183 72.45 18.43 0.19
N VAL A 184 72.39 17.94 1.41
CA VAL A 184 71.86 16.60 1.68
C VAL A 184 70.43 16.75 2.22
N LEU A 185 69.46 16.35 1.47
CA LEU A 185 68.06 16.44 1.76
C LEU A 185 67.49 15.06 2.07
N GLU A 186 66.36 15.03 2.78
CA GLU A 186 65.55 13.84 2.97
C GLU A 186 65.17 13.26 1.60
N PHE A 187 65.44 11.96 1.38
CA PHE A 187 64.99 11.27 0.19
C PHE A 187 63.50 10.96 0.34
N VAL A 188 62.66 11.47 -0.54
CA VAL A 188 61.22 11.27 -0.56
C VAL A 188 60.86 10.32 -1.70
N ALA A 189 60.42 9.10 -1.36
CA ALA A 189 59.91 8.16 -2.34
C ALA A 189 58.48 8.56 -2.76
N GLY A 190 58.22 8.59 -4.07
CA GLY A 190 56.90 8.97 -4.60
C GLY A 190 56.96 9.54 -6.00
N HIS A 191 55.84 10.15 -6.43
CA HIS A 191 55.75 10.79 -7.75
C HIS A 191 55.57 12.32 -7.56
N THR A 192 56.05 13.09 -8.54
CA THR A 192 55.76 14.54 -8.53
C THR A 192 54.26 14.79 -8.69
N LEU A 193 53.77 15.94 -8.22
CA LEU A 193 52.35 16.27 -8.09
C LEU A 193 51.58 16.11 -9.41
N ALA A 194 52.13 16.57 -10.55
CA ALA A 194 51.45 16.58 -11.83
C ALA A 194 51.18 15.17 -12.36
N PRO A 195 52.20 14.24 -12.48
CA PRO A 195 51.92 12.83 -12.83
C PRO A 195 50.99 12.16 -11.84
N HIS A 196 51.17 12.37 -10.51
CA HIS A 196 50.34 11.74 -9.48
C HIS A 196 48.85 12.05 -9.66
N VAL A 197 48.49 13.33 -9.87
CA VAL A 197 47.07 13.71 -10.05
C VAL A 197 46.51 13.30 -11.39
N ARG A 198 47.33 13.30 -12.47
CA ARG A 198 46.93 12.93 -13.81
C ARG A 198 46.68 11.42 -13.94
N GLU A 199 47.65 10.59 -13.51
CA GLU A 199 47.58 9.14 -13.66
C GLU A 199 46.48 8.52 -12.79
N ARG A 200 46.29 9.06 -11.57
CA ARG A 200 45.22 8.62 -10.67
C ARG A 200 43.89 9.30 -10.91
N GLN A 201 43.79 10.21 -11.86
CA GLN A 201 42.57 10.98 -12.20
C GLN A 201 41.87 11.51 -10.96
N LEU A 202 42.60 12.17 -10.09
CA LEU A 202 42.08 12.61 -8.78
C LEU A 202 40.93 13.60 -8.94
N PRO A 203 39.81 13.43 -8.16
CA PRO A 203 38.67 14.34 -8.17
C PRO A 203 39.08 15.72 -7.58
N VAL A 204 38.28 16.76 -7.89
CA VAL A 204 38.52 18.15 -7.45
C VAL A 204 38.86 18.24 -5.95
N ALA A 205 38.04 17.60 -5.09
CA ALA A 205 38.24 17.68 -3.65
C ALA A 205 39.57 17.07 -3.18
N ALA A 206 40.06 16.02 -3.84
CA ALA A 206 41.34 15.41 -3.52
C ALA A 206 42.52 16.30 -3.95
N ARG A 207 42.44 16.94 -5.14
CA ARG A 207 43.45 17.89 -5.62
C ARG A 207 43.54 19.10 -4.72
N VAL A 208 42.39 19.62 -4.25
CA VAL A 208 42.35 20.75 -3.30
C VAL A 208 43.00 20.35 -1.97
N ARG A 209 42.76 19.13 -1.45
CA ARG A 209 43.42 18.66 -0.23
C ARG A 209 44.95 18.61 -0.37
N LEU A 210 45.46 18.02 -1.47
CA LEU A 210 46.88 17.99 -1.74
C LEU A 210 47.48 19.41 -1.75
N LEU A 211 46.76 20.36 -2.37
CA LEU A 211 47.27 21.76 -2.39
C LEU A 211 47.16 22.43 -1.02
N VAL A 212 46.16 22.09 -0.20
CA VAL A 212 46.08 22.57 1.20
C VAL A 212 47.30 22.09 1.97
N ASP A 213 47.70 20.82 1.85
CA ASP A 213 48.86 20.26 2.53
C ASP A 213 50.16 21.00 2.09
N VAL A 214 50.33 21.25 0.78
CA VAL A 214 51.44 22.02 0.21
C VAL A 214 51.42 23.46 0.76
N ALA A 215 50.29 24.13 0.76
CA ALA A 215 50.13 25.48 1.27
C ALA A 215 50.41 25.59 2.77
N GLN A 216 50.07 24.58 3.57
CA GLN A 216 50.43 24.52 5.00
C GLN A 216 51.94 24.38 5.20
N ALA A 217 52.62 23.60 4.37
CA ALA A 217 54.07 23.52 4.37
C ALA A 217 54.73 24.88 4.04
N VAL A 218 54.20 25.60 3.05
CA VAL A 218 54.63 26.97 2.70
C VAL A 218 54.36 27.94 3.84
N GLN A 219 53.17 27.86 4.47
CA GLN A 219 52.84 28.70 5.63
C GLN A 219 53.82 28.48 6.79
N ALA A 220 54.20 27.24 7.07
CA ALA A 220 55.18 26.92 8.11
C ALA A 220 56.55 27.50 7.79
N ALA A 221 56.95 27.53 6.51
CA ALA A 221 58.18 28.20 6.07
C ALA A 221 58.10 29.74 6.25
N HIS A 222 56.99 30.33 5.85
CA HIS A 222 56.73 31.78 6.02
C HIS A 222 56.76 32.21 7.51
N ALA A 223 56.30 31.39 8.43
CA ALA A 223 56.34 31.61 9.85
C ALA A 223 57.81 31.68 10.38
N GLN A 224 58.74 31.11 9.61
CA GLN A 224 60.20 31.16 9.89
C GLN A 224 60.97 32.19 9.00
N LEU A 225 60.17 33.06 8.32
CA LEU A 225 60.71 34.10 7.39
C LEU A 225 61.41 33.50 6.16
N VAL A 226 61.12 32.27 5.79
CA VAL A 226 61.67 31.59 4.61
C VAL A 226 60.61 31.66 3.50
N VAL A 227 60.94 32.28 2.36
CA VAL A 227 60.10 32.33 1.13
C VAL A 227 60.65 31.31 0.12
N HIS A 228 59.77 30.53 -0.51
CA HIS A 228 60.19 29.43 -1.40
C HIS A 228 60.68 29.91 -2.79
N ARG A 229 60.04 30.92 -3.39
CA ARG A 229 60.38 31.62 -4.63
C ARG A 229 60.34 30.82 -5.95
N ASP A 230 60.29 29.44 -5.92
CA ASP A 230 60.19 28.56 -7.11
C ASP A 230 59.16 27.44 -6.87
N LEU A 231 57.94 27.83 -6.39
CA LEU A 231 56.88 26.88 -6.22
C LEU A 231 56.29 26.42 -7.55
N LYS A 232 56.27 25.09 -7.79
CA LYS A 232 55.72 24.45 -8.97
C LYS A 232 55.41 22.98 -8.69
N PRO A 233 54.54 22.30 -9.49
CA PRO A 233 54.22 20.89 -9.30
C PRO A 233 55.41 19.93 -9.28
N ALA A 234 56.49 20.26 -9.99
CA ALA A 234 57.71 19.46 -10.03
C ALA A 234 58.47 19.47 -8.68
N ASN A 235 58.29 20.51 -7.85
CA ASN A 235 58.93 20.63 -6.53
C ASN A 235 58.04 20.07 -5.40
N VAL A 236 56.95 19.33 -5.73
CA VAL A 236 56.11 18.65 -4.76
C VAL A 236 56.10 17.15 -5.08
N ILE A 237 56.52 16.31 -4.12
CA ILE A 237 56.41 14.87 -4.20
C ILE A 237 55.21 14.42 -3.35
N VAL A 238 54.41 13.48 -3.89
CA VAL A 238 53.35 12.78 -3.18
C VAL A 238 53.82 11.38 -2.89
N GLY A 239 53.91 11.03 -1.61
CA GLY A 239 54.36 9.73 -1.13
C GLY A 239 53.31 8.62 -1.37
N PRO A 240 53.66 7.35 -1.14
CA PRO A 240 52.75 6.22 -1.24
C PRO A 240 51.56 6.29 -0.29
N ASP A 241 51.74 6.96 0.85
CA ASP A 241 50.72 7.26 1.88
C ASP A 241 49.80 8.43 1.53
N GLY A 242 50.06 9.12 0.40
CA GLY A 242 49.32 10.29 -0.04
C GLY A 242 49.79 11.60 0.61
N ALA A 243 50.81 11.58 1.50
CA ALA A 243 51.35 12.78 2.10
C ALA A 243 52.21 13.56 1.09
N THR A 244 52.09 14.91 1.11
CA THR A 244 52.86 15.77 0.24
C THR A 244 54.15 16.19 0.94
N LYS A 245 55.26 16.25 0.19
CA LYS A 245 56.53 16.82 0.61
C LYS A 245 57.00 17.89 -0.37
N LEU A 246 57.20 19.07 0.14
CA LEU A 246 57.74 20.20 -0.61
C LEU A 246 59.28 20.13 -0.65
N LEU A 247 59.82 20.18 -1.85
CA LEU A 247 61.27 20.16 -2.12
C LEU A 247 61.76 21.56 -2.46
N ASP A 248 63.07 21.70 -2.45
CA ASP A 248 63.87 22.78 -3.11
C ASP A 248 63.39 24.20 -2.84
N PHE A 249 63.53 24.70 -1.60
CA PHE A 249 63.51 26.15 -1.33
C PHE A 249 64.58 26.85 -2.15
N GLY A 250 64.28 27.90 -2.87
CA GLY A 250 65.02 28.58 -3.91
C GLY A 250 66.39 29.11 -3.51
N ILE A 251 67.25 28.26 -2.98
CA ILE A 251 68.60 28.58 -2.46
C ILE A 251 69.46 29.21 -3.53
N ALA A 252 69.31 28.88 -4.81
CA ALA A 252 70.13 29.40 -5.86
C ALA A 252 69.89 30.90 -6.17
N THR A 253 68.73 31.44 -5.86
CA THR A 253 68.37 32.86 -5.99
C THR A 253 68.98 33.73 -4.86
N LEU A 254 69.28 33.09 -3.75
CA LEU A 254 69.90 33.79 -2.60
C LEU A 254 71.43 33.86 -2.65
N LEU A 255 72.04 33.09 -3.50
CA LEU A 255 73.49 33.09 -3.78
C LEU A 255 73.87 34.13 -4.84
N ASP A 256 72.95 34.86 -5.41
CA ASP A 256 73.19 35.93 -6.39
C ASP A 256 73.69 37.22 -5.73
N PRO A 257 74.83 37.75 -6.13
CA PRO A 257 75.51 38.82 -5.42
C PRO A 257 74.78 40.18 -5.51
N ASP A 258 73.88 40.45 -6.41
CA ASP A 258 73.41 41.74 -6.80
C ASP A 258 71.89 42.00 -6.71
N THR A 259 71.30 41.80 -5.53
CA THR A 259 69.91 42.27 -5.30
C THR A 259 69.86 43.80 -4.91
N THR A 260 70.99 44.50 -5.01
CA THR A 260 71.05 45.94 -4.60
C THR A 260 71.50 46.89 -5.71
N GLN A 261 71.80 46.43 -6.93
CA GLN A 261 72.08 47.30 -8.07
C GLN A 261 71.33 46.94 -9.36
N PRO A 262 70.57 47.86 -9.99
CA PRO A 262 69.68 47.57 -11.07
C PRO A 262 70.36 47.42 -12.47
N ASP A 263 71.62 47.53 -12.64
CA ASP A 263 72.24 47.67 -13.96
C ASP A 263 73.39 46.71 -14.26
N SER A 264 73.45 45.49 -13.73
CA SER A 264 74.49 44.52 -14.10
C SER A 264 74.01 43.42 -15.05
N GLU A 265 74.80 42.94 -16.00
CA GLU A 265 74.63 41.84 -16.93
C GLU A 265 74.20 40.52 -16.20
N LEU A 266 74.39 40.43 -14.88
CA LEU A 266 73.99 39.34 -14.02
C LEU A 266 72.48 39.31 -13.74
N THR A 267 71.75 40.42 -13.89
CA THR A 267 70.29 40.45 -13.82
C THR A 267 69.64 39.69 -14.97
N ALA A 268 70.29 39.68 -16.14
CA ALA A 268 69.91 38.87 -17.33
C ALA A 268 70.09 37.36 -17.06
N TRP A 269 71.05 37.01 -16.19
CA TRP A 269 71.35 35.63 -15.81
C TRP A 269 70.41 35.06 -14.75
N ALA A 270 69.96 35.86 -13.80
CA ALA A 270 68.97 35.52 -12.78
C ALA A 270 67.61 35.30 -13.42
N GLY A 271 67.23 36.11 -14.40
CA GLY A 271 66.02 35.93 -15.20
C GLY A 271 65.99 34.63 -16.01
N ALA A 272 67.13 34.05 -16.41
CA ALA A 272 67.23 32.81 -17.16
C ALA A 272 66.84 31.55 -16.33
N ARG A 273 66.82 31.63 -14.99
CA ARG A 273 66.63 30.48 -14.07
C ARG A 273 65.24 30.33 -13.51
N LEU A 274 64.37 31.35 -13.64
CA LEU A 274 62.98 31.29 -13.18
C LEU A 274 62.15 30.39 -14.13
N THR A 275 61.20 29.64 -13.59
CA THR A 275 60.15 28.97 -14.35
C THR A 275 59.03 29.98 -14.60
N PRO A 276 58.96 30.74 -15.71
CA PRO A 276 58.12 31.93 -15.85
C PRO A 276 56.65 31.61 -15.71
N ALA A 277 56.25 30.37 -15.92
CA ALA A 277 54.84 29.92 -15.90
C ALA A 277 54.21 30.01 -14.47
N TYR A 278 55.01 29.91 -13.41
CA TYR A 278 54.54 29.95 -11.99
C TYR A 278 55.08 31.20 -11.27
N ALA A 279 55.95 32.00 -11.92
CA ALA A 279 56.55 33.20 -11.34
C ALA A 279 55.51 34.30 -11.12
N ALA A 280 55.59 34.99 -10.00
CA ALA A 280 54.73 36.11 -9.68
C ALA A 280 55.12 37.37 -10.50
N PRO A 281 54.22 38.31 -10.77
CA PRO A 281 54.51 39.55 -11.50
C PRO A 281 55.73 40.31 -10.98
N GLU A 282 55.84 40.47 -9.68
CA GLU A 282 57.00 41.10 -9.01
C GLU A 282 58.31 40.35 -9.24
N GLN A 283 58.28 39.02 -9.37
CA GLN A 283 59.48 38.24 -9.74
C GLN A 283 59.92 38.47 -11.18
N VAL A 284 58.92 38.57 -12.09
CA VAL A 284 59.20 38.80 -13.53
C VAL A 284 59.65 40.24 -13.75
N ALA A 285 59.09 41.18 -12.97
CA ALA A 285 59.50 42.60 -13.00
C ALA A 285 60.86 42.89 -12.35
N GLY A 286 61.43 41.90 -11.61
CA GLY A 286 62.67 42.12 -10.88
C GLY A 286 62.52 42.94 -9.59
N GLU A 287 61.30 43.01 -9.05
CA GLU A 287 60.98 43.78 -7.82
C GLU A 287 61.30 42.97 -6.57
N ALA A 288 61.10 43.59 -5.38
CA ALA A 288 61.34 42.92 -4.11
C ALA A 288 60.34 41.78 -3.89
N VAL A 289 60.84 40.54 -3.77
CA VAL A 289 60.07 39.32 -3.65
C VAL A 289 59.74 38.99 -2.20
N GLY A 290 58.48 39.09 -1.82
CA GLY A 290 57.95 38.72 -0.50
C GLY A 290 57.16 37.41 -0.52
N THR A 291 56.44 37.13 0.59
CA THR A 291 55.57 35.94 0.75
C THR A 291 54.42 35.91 -0.24
N GLY A 292 54.05 37.04 -0.82
CA GLY A 292 53.02 37.13 -1.89
C GLY A 292 53.36 36.38 -3.17
N ALA A 293 54.66 36.23 -3.46
CA ALA A 293 55.08 35.48 -4.67
C ALA A 293 54.74 34.00 -4.54
N ASP A 294 54.94 33.38 -3.39
CA ASP A 294 54.53 31.99 -3.15
C ASP A 294 53.01 31.81 -3.17
N GLN A 295 52.24 32.84 -2.70
CA GLN A 295 50.77 32.81 -2.85
C GLN A 295 50.32 32.81 -4.28
N TYR A 296 50.95 33.63 -5.14
CA TYR A 296 50.67 33.63 -6.58
C TYR A 296 50.98 32.30 -7.20
N ALA A 297 52.12 31.68 -6.90
CA ALA A 297 52.48 30.36 -7.40
C ALA A 297 51.50 29.27 -6.94
N LEU A 298 51.03 29.30 -5.67
CA LEU A 298 49.97 28.43 -5.17
C LEU A 298 48.64 28.65 -5.92
N GLY A 299 48.33 29.91 -6.27
CA GLY A 299 47.19 30.23 -7.12
C GLY A 299 47.29 29.66 -8.54
N VAL A 300 48.49 29.71 -9.17
CA VAL A 300 48.77 29.07 -10.46
C VAL A 300 48.61 27.56 -10.38
N MET A 301 49.17 26.94 -9.31
CA MET A 301 49.06 25.50 -9.08
C MET A 301 47.58 25.07 -8.89
N LEU A 302 46.79 25.83 -8.12
CA LEU A 302 45.37 25.57 -7.95
C LEU A 302 44.64 25.65 -9.29
N PHE A 303 44.88 26.68 -10.07
CA PHE A 303 44.32 26.90 -11.37
C PHE A 303 44.59 25.71 -12.31
N GLU A 304 45.84 25.27 -12.38
CA GLU A 304 46.26 24.13 -13.19
C GLU A 304 45.66 22.82 -12.70
N LEU A 305 45.58 22.60 -11.38
CA LEU A 305 44.95 21.44 -10.78
C LEU A 305 43.45 21.35 -11.12
N LEU A 306 42.76 22.46 -11.32
CA LEU A 306 41.30 22.52 -11.60
C LEU A 306 40.98 22.52 -13.08
N THR A 307 41.81 23.07 -13.94
CA THR A 307 41.52 23.25 -15.36
C THR A 307 42.34 22.35 -16.30
N GLY A 308 43.53 21.89 -15.84
CA GLY A 308 44.55 21.23 -16.68
C GLY A 308 45.35 22.22 -17.52
N PHE A 309 45.14 23.54 -17.35
CA PHE A 309 45.85 24.60 -18.08
C PHE A 309 46.46 25.63 -17.14
N LEU A 310 47.42 26.39 -17.64
CA LEU A 310 47.99 27.52 -16.92
C LEU A 310 47.03 28.75 -17.03
N PRO A 311 47.09 29.70 -16.07
CA PRO A 311 46.22 30.90 -16.10
C PRO A 311 46.36 31.76 -17.37
N GLN A 312 47.51 31.73 -18.04
CA GLN A 312 47.82 32.48 -19.26
C GLN A 312 47.10 31.90 -20.49
N GLY A 313 46.47 30.74 -20.39
CA GLY A 313 45.69 30.10 -21.42
C GLY A 313 46.32 28.84 -22.04
N ALA A 314 45.67 28.31 -23.07
CA ALA A 314 46.03 27.04 -23.71
C ALA A 314 47.17 27.08 -24.76
N GLY A 315 47.61 28.28 -25.17
CA GLY A 315 48.59 28.46 -26.23
C GLY A 315 50.01 28.14 -25.82
N GLN A 316 50.88 27.72 -26.74
CA GLN A 316 52.31 27.77 -26.53
C GLN A 316 52.82 29.19 -26.70
N LEU A 317 53.15 29.84 -25.61
CA LEU A 317 53.64 31.20 -25.57
C LEU A 317 55.20 31.15 -25.60
N THR A 318 55.83 32.04 -26.35
CA THR A 318 57.24 32.29 -26.20
C THR A 318 57.52 32.84 -24.82
N ARG A 319 58.78 32.76 -24.35
CA ARG A 319 59.17 33.25 -23.04
C ARG A 319 58.73 34.72 -22.83
N ALA A 320 59.04 35.59 -23.80
CA ALA A 320 58.67 37.00 -23.73
C ALA A 320 57.16 37.24 -23.71
N GLN A 321 56.38 36.43 -24.46
CA GLN A 321 54.91 36.48 -24.45
C GLN A 321 54.36 36.01 -23.11
N LEU A 322 54.94 35.00 -22.48
CA LEU A 322 54.54 34.49 -21.18
C LEU A 322 54.84 35.50 -20.08
N GLU A 323 56.04 36.13 -20.08
CA GLU A 323 56.41 37.18 -19.15
C GLU A 323 55.47 38.38 -19.27
N HIS A 324 55.20 38.84 -20.50
CA HIS A 324 54.18 39.87 -20.73
C HIS A 324 52.77 39.48 -20.25
N ALA A 325 52.34 38.20 -20.43
CA ALA A 325 51.04 37.72 -19.98
C ALA A 325 50.96 37.67 -18.44
N VAL A 326 52.03 37.27 -17.75
CA VAL A 326 52.09 37.27 -16.31
C VAL A 326 51.99 38.69 -15.73
N LEU A 327 52.58 39.66 -16.36
CA LEU A 327 52.53 41.05 -15.90
C LEU A 327 51.17 41.71 -16.18
N HIS A 328 50.59 41.52 -17.36
CA HIS A 328 49.50 42.40 -17.85
C HIS A 328 48.18 41.68 -18.15
N ARG A 329 48.15 40.33 -18.33
CA ARG A 329 46.94 39.62 -18.73
C ARG A 329 46.23 39.01 -17.52
N GLU A 330 44.90 39.26 -17.42
CA GLU A 330 44.08 38.59 -16.43
C GLU A 330 44.03 37.05 -16.67
N PRO A 331 43.89 36.24 -15.65
CA PRO A 331 43.72 34.80 -15.77
C PRO A 331 42.53 34.42 -16.66
N ALA A 332 42.68 33.41 -17.51
CA ALA A 332 41.62 32.92 -18.35
C ALA A 332 40.44 32.36 -17.49
N ARG A 333 39.21 32.49 -17.99
CA ARG A 333 38.03 31.97 -17.27
C ARG A 333 37.96 30.44 -17.33
N PHE A 334 37.58 29.80 -16.26
CA PHE A 334 37.42 28.35 -16.20
C PHE A 334 36.46 27.83 -17.27
N ALA A 335 35.33 28.52 -17.50
CA ALA A 335 34.33 28.14 -18.50
C ALA A 335 34.86 28.08 -19.93
N GLU A 336 35.87 28.90 -20.26
CA GLU A 336 36.52 28.91 -21.57
C GLU A 336 37.47 27.72 -21.72
N LEU A 337 38.28 27.49 -20.71
CA LEU A 337 39.31 26.42 -20.74
C LEU A 337 38.71 25.03 -20.62
N LEU A 338 37.63 24.87 -19.85
CA LEU A 338 36.95 23.60 -19.68
C LEU A 338 36.24 23.10 -20.96
N ARG A 339 36.04 23.95 -21.97
CA ARG A 339 35.52 23.57 -23.30
C ARG A 339 36.61 23.08 -24.27
N LEU A 340 37.87 23.34 -23.91
CA LEU A 340 38.99 22.94 -24.77
C LEU A 340 39.33 21.46 -24.51
N PRO A 341 39.99 20.76 -25.50
CA PRO A 341 40.51 19.43 -25.26
C PRO A 341 41.53 19.46 -24.11
N GLU A 342 41.61 18.34 -23.37
CA GLU A 342 42.52 18.25 -22.20
C GLU A 342 43.98 18.36 -22.63
N ARG A 343 44.79 19.07 -21.83
CA ARG A 343 46.24 19.16 -22.02
C ARG A 343 46.90 17.84 -21.60
N ARG A 344 47.74 17.25 -22.48
CA ARG A 344 48.41 15.96 -22.19
C ARG A 344 49.53 16.11 -21.11
N GLU A 345 50.13 17.28 -21.02
CA GLU A 345 51.21 17.60 -20.05
C GLU A 345 50.61 18.33 -18.83
N GLY A 346 51.29 18.29 -17.68
CA GLY A 346 50.84 18.92 -16.43
C GLY A 346 49.88 18.05 -15.64
N CYS A 347 49.07 18.71 -14.80
CA CYS A 347 48.18 18.04 -13.85
C CYS A 347 46.91 17.39 -14.47
N GLY A 348 46.61 17.67 -15.74
CA GLY A 348 45.39 17.20 -16.38
C GLY A 348 44.11 17.74 -15.73
N ARG A 349 42.95 17.52 -16.37
CA ARG A 349 41.62 17.91 -15.85
C ARG A 349 41.10 16.90 -14.85
N PRO A 350 40.45 17.31 -13.72
CA PRO A 350 39.79 16.37 -12.82
C PRO A 350 38.57 15.72 -13.50
N PRO A 351 38.30 14.42 -13.25
CA PRO A 351 37.19 13.68 -13.88
C PRO A 351 35.80 14.21 -13.47
N ASP A 352 35.69 14.77 -12.29
CA ASP A 352 34.46 15.27 -11.68
C ASP A 352 34.35 16.79 -11.69
N ALA A 353 35.06 17.46 -12.63
CA ALA A 353 35.01 18.92 -12.72
C ALA A 353 33.54 19.41 -12.93
N PRO A 354 32.85 19.89 -11.90
CA PRO A 354 31.47 20.31 -12.06
C PRO A 354 31.41 21.69 -12.72
N ALA A 355 30.29 21.97 -13.37
CA ALA A 355 29.98 23.30 -13.88
C ALA A 355 30.00 24.40 -12.78
N ALA A 356 30.10 24.03 -11.51
CA ALA A 356 30.07 24.92 -10.34
C ALA A 356 31.44 25.07 -9.62
N LEU A 357 32.52 25.20 -10.37
CA LEU A 357 33.83 25.56 -9.78
C LEU A 357 33.96 27.06 -9.38
N GLY A 358 32.84 27.79 -9.38
CA GLY A 358 32.82 29.23 -9.20
C GLY A 358 33.47 29.77 -7.91
N ASP A 359 33.43 28.98 -6.79
CA ASP A 359 34.08 29.32 -5.54
C ASP A 359 35.58 29.20 -5.67
N LEU A 360 36.05 28.11 -6.29
CA LEU A 360 37.49 27.89 -6.52
C LEU A 360 38.04 28.85 -7.59
N GLU A 361 37.23 29.21 -8.61
CA GLU A 361 37.59 30.26 -9.59
C GLU A 361 37.81 31.61 -8.89
N ALA A 362 36.90 31.96 -7.97
CA ALA A 362 37.06 33.21 -7.20
C ALA A 362 38.29 33.19 -6.29
N VAL A 363 38.61 32.05 -5.65
CA VAL A 363 39.80 31.86 -4.86
C VAL A 363 41.04 31.98 -5.73
N CYS A 364 41.07 31.34 -6.91
CA CYS A 364 42.18 31.50 -7.87
C CYS A 364 42.34 32.96 -8.33
N ALA A 365 41.25 33.62 -8.71
CA ALA A 365 41.27 34.99 -9.20
C ALA A 365 41.86 35.96 -8.12
N LYS A 366 41.56 35.74 -6.83
CA LYS A 366 42.12 36.51 -5.73
C LYS A 366 43.64 36.22 -5.53
N ALA A 367 44.05 34.97 -5.55
CA ALA A 367 45.42 34.55 -5.41
C ALA A 367 46.31 35.06 -6.59
N LEU A 368 45.74 35.19 -7.77
CA LEU A 368 46.40 35.61 -9.01
C LEU A 368 46.32 37.10 -9.32
N ARG A 369 45.89 37.94 -8.35
CA ARG A 369 45.96 39.40 -8.48
C ARG A 369 47.41 39.85 -8.77
N LYS A 370 47.53 40.88 -9.63
CA LYS A 370 48.83 41.36 -10.08
C LYS A 370 49.56 42.04 -8.91
N GLU A 371 48.86 42.94 -8.24
CA GLU A 371 49.35 43.59 -7.04
C GLU A 371 49.38 42.61 -5.84
N ALA A 372 50.54 42.45 -5.21
CA ALA A 372 50.68 41.53 -4.07
C ALA A 372 49.77 41.87 -2.88
N GLY A 373 49.50 43.19 -2.66
CA GLY A 373 48.60 43.66 -1.60
C GLY A 373 47.11 43.32 -1.80
N GLU A 374 46.69 43.03 -3.03
CA GLU A 374 45.30 42.61 -3.38
C GLU A 374 45.07 41.12 -3.21
N ARG A 375 46.12 40.34 -3.02
CA ARG A 375 46.06 38.88 -2.78
C ARG A 375 45.50 38.57 -1.39
N TYR A 376 45.64 37.35 -0.95
CA TYR A 376 45.33 37.02 0.45
C TYR A 376 46.36 37.62 1.42
N ALA A 377 45.92 38.00 2.62
CA ALA A 377 46.82 38.57 3.64
C ALA A 377 47.95 37.60 4.08
N SER A 378 47.74 36.32 3.92
CA SER A 378 48.69 35.24 4.20
C SER A 378 48.33 33.97 3.45
N VAL A 379 49.24 33.02 3.34
CA VAL A 379 48.96 31.67 2.84
C VAL A 379 47.93 30.98 3.74
N GLY A 380 47.89 31.25 5.04
CA GLY A 380 46.89 30.74 5.97
C GLY A 380 45.47 31.16 5.60
N ALA A 381 45.25 32.42 5.18
CA ALA A 381 43.94 32.91 4.72
C ALA A 381 43.53 32.23 3.39
N PHE A 382 44.46 31.92 2.53
CA PHE A 382 44.20 31.12 1.31
C PHE A 382 43.81 29.67 1.67
N VAL A 383 44.54 29.02 2.57
CA VAL A 383 44.22 27.66 3.08
C VAL A 383 42.81 27.62 3.71
N GLU A 384 42.46 28.63 4.48
CA GLU A 384 41.16 28.72 5.14
C GLU A 384 40.00 28.74 4.13
N ASP A 385 40.14 29.48 3.01
CA ASP A 385 39.12 29.48 1.96
C ASP A 385 39.02 28.15 1.22
N LEU A 386 40.12 27.44 0.98
CA LEU A 386 40.14 26.10 0.44
C LEU A 386 39.45 25.08 1.39
N GLN A 387 39.71 25.18 2.70
CA GLN A 387 39.08 24.35 3.72
C GLN A 387 37.58 24.63 3.84
N ARG A 388 37.14 25.91 3.73
CA ARG A 388 35.71 26.28 3.66
C ARG A 388 35.05 25.63 2.47
N TYR A 389 35.69 25.67 1.30
CA TYR A 389 35.16 24.99 0.11
C TYR A 389 34.98 23.48 0.35
N LEU A 390 36.01 22.80 0.89
CA LEU A 390 35.93 21.38 1.22
C LEU A 390 34.82 21.05 2.23
N ALA A 391 34.56 21.97 3.18
CA ALA A 391 33.48 21.86 4.16
C ALA A 391 32.11 22.33 3.63
N SER A 392 31.98 22.67 2.33
CA SER A 392 30.77 23.24 1.74
C SER A 392 30.31 24.51 2.49
N GLN A 393 31.27 25.34 2.92
CA GLN A 393 31.02 26.63 3.51
C GLN A 393 31.33 27.76 2.51
N PRO A 394 30.68 28.93 2.63
CA PRO A 394 30.97 30.04 1.74
C PRO A 394 32.41 30.52 1.89
N VAL A 395 33.13 30.64 0.78
CA VAL A 395 34.47 31.20 0.72
C VAL A 395 34.44 32.71 1.05
N SER A 396 35.53 33.26 1.60
CA SER A 396 35.58 34.67 2.01
C SER A 396 35.31 35.65 0.84
N VAL A 397 35.67 35.25 -0.37
CA VAL A 397 35.56 36.05 -1.59
C VAL A 397 34.12 36.20 -2.10
N ARG A 398 33.16 35.34 -1.67
CA ARG A 398 31.76 35.31 -2.12
C ARG A 398 30.74 35.35 -0.98
N ARG A 399 31.02 36.01 0.09
CA ARG A 399 30.15 36.04 1.30
C ARG A 399 28.82 36.76 1.11
N GLU A 400 28.64 37.61 0.14
CA GLU A 400 27.46 38.46 -0.05
C GLU A 400 26.30 37.78 -0.79
N ASP A 401 26.52 36.65 -1.45
CA ASP A 401 25.51 35.91 -2.21
C ASP A 401 24.65 35.02 -1.29
N TRP A 402 23.40 35.49 -0.96
CA TRP A 402 22.48 34.76 -0.09
C TRP A 402 21.95 33.47 -0.71
N GLN A 403 21.74 33.45 -2.03
CA GLN A 403 21.24 32.26 -2.76
C GLN A 403 22.31 31.15 -2.72
N HIS A 404 23.56 31.53 -2.92
CA HIS A 404 24.70 30.62 -2.82
C HIS A 404 24.83 30.04 -1.41
N ARG A 405 24.71 30.88 -0.36
CA ARG A 405 24.72 30.45 1.04
C ARG A 405 23.61 29.47 1.36
N THR A 406 22.37 29.72 0.89
CA THR A 406 21.21 28.83 1.12
C THR A 406 21.43 27.48 0.44
N ARG A 407 21.99 27.47 -0.79
CA ARG A 407 22.29 26.22 -1.51
C ARG A 407 23.35 25.40 -0.79
N LEU A 408 24.43 26.04 -0.29
CA LEU A 408 25.47 25.37 0.49
C LEU A 408 24.93 24.84 1.82
N TRP A 409 24.06 25.61 2.50
CA TRP A 409 23.41 25.18 3.74
C TRP A 409 22.50 23.95 3.50
N LEU A 410 21.67 23.95 2.46
CA LEU A 410 20.83 22.81 2.09
C LEU A 410 21.67 21.57 1.76
N ARG A 411 22.79 21.76 1.03
CA ARG A 411 23.69 20.67 0.69
C ARG A 411 24.33 20.03 1.94
N ARG A 412 24.69 20.85 2.90
CA ARG A 412 25.30 20.41 4.18
C ARG A 412 24.29 19.77 5.11
N ASN A 413 23.04 20.28 5.15
CA ASN A 413 22.01 19.86 6.09
C ASN A 413 20.85 19.12 5.39
N ARG A 414 21.14 18.21 4.43
CA ARG A 414 20.13 17.52 3.62
C ARG A 414 19.12 16.75 4.48
N THR A 415 19.58 16.07 5.52
CA THR A 415 18.72 15.30 6.42
C THR A 415 17.76 16.22 7.18
N LEU A 416 18.25 17.33 7.71
CA LEU A 416 17.44 18.32 8.41
C LEU A 416 16.43 18.99 7.47
N ALA A 417 16.83 19.36 6.26
CA ALA A 417 15.96 19.99 5.27
C ALA A 417 14.86 19.02 4.82
N LEU A 418 15.20 17.74 4.55
CA LEU A 418 14.24 16.69 4.20
C LEU A 418 13.28 16.39 5.34
N SER A 419 13.75 16.26 6.58
CA SER A 419 12.90 16.01 7.74
C SER A 419 11.93 17.17 7.99
N THR A 420 12.39 18.42 7.89
CA THR A 420 11.53 19.60 8.02
C THR A 420 10.48 19.67 6.92
N ALA A 421 10.86 19.39 5.67
CA ALA A 421 9.92 19.34 4.55
C ALA A 421 8.87 18.22 4.73
N LEU A 422 9.29 17.06 5.23
CA LEU A 422 8.40 15.93 5.48
C LEU A 422 7.42 16.21 6.64
N VAL A 423 7.89 16.85 7.71
CA VAL A 423 7.04 17.28 8.83
C VAL A 423 6.01 18.32 8.36
N LEU A 424 6.43 19.33 7.58
CA LEU A 424 5.52 20.33 7.02
C LEU A 424 4.48 19.70 6.07
N ALA A 425 4.90 18.75 5.22
CA ALA A 425 3.99 18.02 4.34
C ALA A 425 2.99 17.16 5.14
N ALA A 426 3.44 16.48 6.21
CA ALA A 426 2.58 15.69 7.08
C ALA A 426 1.58 16.58 7.84
N LEU A 427 2.02 17.72 8.37
CA LEU A 427 1.15 18.68 9.07
C LEU A 427 0.11 19.32 8.13
N SER A 428 0.53 19.74 6.93
CA SER A 428 -0.39 20.32 5.95
C SER A 428 -1.37 19.29 5.41
N GLY A 429 -0.90 18.06 5.12
CA GLY A 429 -1.77 16.94 4.72
C GLY A 429 -2.73 16.54 5.84
N GLY A 430 -2.25 16.45 7.08
CA GLY A 430 -3.07 16.18 8.26
C GLY A 430 -4.13 17.26 8.51
N LEU A 431 -3.77 18.53 8.37
CA LEU A 431 -4.70 19.65 8.49
C LEU A 431 -5.76 19.62 7.37
N ALA A 432 -5.35 19.40 6.12
CA ALA A 432 -6.27 19.29 4.99
C ALA A 432 -7.27 18.11 5.19
N LEU A 433 -6.77 16.95 5.64
CA LEU A 433 -7.61 15.79 5.95
C LEU A 433 -8.57 16.09 7.11
N ALA A 434 -8.09 16.72 8.19
CA ALA A 434 -8.93 17.10 9.34
C ALA A 434 -10.02 18.10 8.96
N LEU A 435 -9.72 19.10 8.13
CA LEU A 435 -10.69 20.05 7.62
C LEU A 435 -11.72 19.35 6.71
N HIS A 436 -11.28 18.45 5.85
CA HIS A 436 -12.18 17.66 4.98
C HIS A 436 -13.11 16.76 5.83
N GLN A 437 -12.57 16.03 6.80
CA GLN A 437 -13.38 15.20 7.71
C GLN A 437 -14.36 16.05 8.53
N ARG A 438 -13.94 17.25 8.98
CA ARG A 438 -14.83 18.16 9.69
C ARG A 438 -16.01 18.61 8.83
N THR A 439 -15.78 18.94 7.56
CA THR A 439 -16.87 19.33 6.65
C THR A 439 -17.84 18.17 6.42
N LEU A 440 -17.34 16.96 6.20
CA LEU A 440 -18.19 15.76 6.06
C LEU A 440 -18.98 15.48 7.32
N ALA A 441 -18.36 15.56 8.51
CA ALA A 441 -19.03 15.35 9.79
C ALA A 441 -20.10 16.42 10.06
N GLN A 442 -19.84 17.68 9.73
CA GLN A 442 -20.83 18.76 9.85
C GLN A 442 -22.02 18.57 8.90
N GLN A 443 -21.77 18.10 7.70
CA GLN A 443 -22.85 17.82 6.74
C GLN A 443 -23.68 16.63 7.23
N ALA A 444 -23.06 15.54 7.65
CA ALA A 444 -23.75 14.39 8.22
C ALA A 444 -24.57 14.76 9.49
N ALA A 445 -24.04 15.65 10.34
CA ALA A 445 -24.76 16.15 11.52
C ALA A 445 -26.00 16.97 11.15
N ARG A 446 -25.89 17.89 10.16
CA ARG A 446 -27.03 18.67 9.66
C ARG A 446 -28.11 17.79 9.03
N ASP A 447 -27.69 16.78 8.25
CA ASP A 447 -28.61 15.82 7.65
C ASP A 447 -29.33 14.99 8.74
N ALA A 448 -28.61 14.55 9.78
CA ALA A 448 -29.19 13.84 10.90
C ALA A 448 -30.16 14.70 11.71
N GLU A 449 -29.81 15.97 11.91
CA GLU A 449 -30.66 16.96 12.58
C GLU A 449 -31.96 17.22 11.81
N ALA A 450 -31.85 17.35 10.47
CA ALA A 450 -33.03 17.54 9.60
C ALA A 450 -33.98 16.33 9.65
N VAL A 451 -33.44 15.12 9.67
CA VAL A 451 -34.23 13.88 9.83
C VAL A 451 -34.87 13.84 11.24
N SER A 452 -34.11 14.16 12.27
CA SER A 452 -34.61 14.19 13.66
C SER A 452 -35.72 15.22 13.84
N HIS A 453 -35.55 16.40 13.25
CA HIS A 453 -36.56 17.45 13.29
C HIS A 453 -37.88 17.02 12.59
N TYR A 454 -37.75 16.39 11.40
CA TYR A 454 -38.89 15.82 10.71
C TYR A 454 -39.61 14.74 11.52
N MET A 455 -38.86 13.85 12.20
CA MET A 455 -39.45 12.84 13.07
C MET A 455 -40.12 13.46 14.32
N THR A 456 -39.54 14.50 14.90
CA THR A 456 -40.15 15.25 16.02
C THR A 456 -41.47 15.93 15.59
N GLU A 457 -41.48 16.63 14.46
CA GLU A 457 -42.71 17.23 13.91
C GLU A 457 -43.79 16.20 13.64
N LEU A 458 -43.37 15.02 13.13
CA LEU A 458 -44.29 13.91 12.87
C LEU A 458 -44.92 13.41 14.20
N LEU A 459 -44.12 13.28 15.25
CA LEU A 459 -44.61 12.89 16.60
C LEU A 459 -45.45 14.00 17.25
N GLU A 460 -45.10 15.28 17.11
CA GLU A 460 -45.88 16.41 17.59
C GLU A 460 -47.26 16.51 16.88
N SER A 461 -47.35 16.05 15.65
CA SER A 461 -48.62 15.94 14.95
C SER A 461 -49.58 14.90 15.54
N ALA A 462 -49.07 14.02 16.43
CA ALA A 462 -49.85 13.00 17.15
C ALA A 462 -50.73 13.57 18.27
N SER A 463 -50.73 14.91 18.50
CA SER A 463 -51.54 15.50 19.54
C SER A 463 -53.03 15.14 19.38
N PRO A 464 -53.70 14.60 20.43
CA PRO A 464 -55.11 14.25 20.37
C PRO A 464 -56.04 15.41 19.99
N ASP A 465 -55.63 16.66 20.30
CA ASP A 465 -56.42 17.88 19.99
C ASP A 465 -56.62 18.08 18.48
N ARG A 466 -55.65 17.59 17.66
CA ARG A 466 -55.72 17.66 16.20
C ARG A 466 -56.54 16.53 15.55
N HIS A 467 -56.86 15.48 16.34
CA HIS A 467 -57.51 14.27 15.89
C HIS A 467 -58.84 14.01 16.62
N GLY A 468 -59.52 15.07 17.04
CA GLY A 468 -60.87 14.93 17.67
C GLY A 468 -60.90 14.20 19.02
N GLY A 469 -59.79 14.30 19.78
CA GLY A 469 -59.68 13.67 21.12
C GLY A 469 -59.21 12.20 21.10
N ARG A 470 -58.95 11.62 19.94
CA ARG A 470 -58.45 10.25 19.76
C ARG A 470 -56.98 10.30 19.40
N PRO A 471 -56.11 9.50 20.01
CA PRO A 471 -54.72 9.36 19.53
C PRO A 471 -54.72 8.75 18.14
N PRO A 472 -54.06 9.39 17.13
CA PRO A 472 -53.97 8.84 15.78
C PRO A 472 -53.13 7.57 15.78
N SER A 473 -53.41 6.64 14.86
CA SER A 473 -52.54 5.52 14.63
C SER A 473 -51.22 5.99 13.99
N VAL A 474 -50.17 5.20 14.11
CA VAL A 474 -48.86 5.49 13.48
C VAL A 474 -49.05 5.63 11.97
N ILE A 475 -49.97 4.86 11.38
CA ILE A 475 -50.23 4.90 9.92
C ILE A 475 -50.87 6.25 9.56
N GLU A 476 -51.90 6.69 10.28
CA GLU A 476 -52.55 8.00 10.07
C GLU A 476 -51.54 9.16 10.17
N LEU A 477 -50.59 9.09 11.12
CA LEU A 477 -49.54 10.08 11.28
C LEU A 477 -48.58 10.11 10.06
N LEU A 478 -48.12 8.94 9.66
CA LEU A 478 -47.20 8.83 8.50
C LEU A 478 -47.89 9.28 7.20
N GLU A 479 -49.16 8.94 7.02
CA GLU A 479 -49.91 9.30 5.82
C GLU A 479 -50.19 10.80 5.75
N SER A 480 -50.48 11.46 6.90
CA SER A 480 -50.80 12.90 6.95
C SER A 480 -49.65 13.77 6.40
N ARG A 481 -48.40 13.31 6.54
CA ARG A 481 -47.21 14.06 6.13
C ARG A 481 -46.57 13.54 4.83
N ARG A 482 -47.04 12.39 4.33
CA ARG A 482 -46.50 11.76 3.10
C ARG A 482 -46.63 12.66 1.89
N ALA A 483 -47.76 13.37 1.77
CA ALA A 483 -48.03 14.26 0.65
C ALA A 483 -47.09 15.47 0.58
N GLU A 484 -46.48 15.90 1.70
CA GLU A 484 -45.59 17.06 1.77
C GLU A 484 -44.13 16.70 1.39
N LEU A 485 -43.75 15.42 1.48
CA LEU A 485 -42.38 14.95 1.28
C LEU A 485 -41.75 15.32 -0.08
N PRO A 486 -42.49 15.27 -1.23
CA PRO A 486 -41.88 15.62 -2.52
C PRO A 486 -41.36 17.04 -2.61
N GLN A 487 -41.99 17.97 -1.87
CA GLN A 487 -41.72 19.40 -1.93
C GLN A 487 -40.79 19.87 -0.80
N ARG A 488 -40.76 19.17 0.35
CA ARG A 488 -40.07 19.62 1.58
C ARG A 488 -38.55 19.56 1.55
N PHE A 489 -37.97 18.63 0.81
CA PHE A 489 -36.51 18.41 0.76
C PHE A 489 -35.96 18.53 -0.67
N THR A 490 -36.47 19.50 -1.44
CA THR A 490 -36.08 19.69 -2.85
C THR A 490 -34.60 20.02 -2.96
N ASP A 491 -34.05 20.83 -2.05
CA ASP A 491 -32.66 21.28 -2.04
C ASP A 491 -31.75 20.40 -1.18
N GLN A 492 -32.29 19.31 -0.60
CA GLN A 492 -31.57 18.38 0.29
C GLN A 492 -31.82 16.92 -0.12
N PRO A 493 -31.30 16.48 -1.27
CA PRO A 493 -31.60 15.15 -1.81
C PRO A 493 -31.14 14.01 -0.90
N ALA A 494 -30.05 14.15 -0.18
CA ALA A 494 -29.53 13.16 0.77
C ALA A 494 -30.48 12.98 1.98
N VAL A 495 -31.02 14.07 2.51
CA VAL A 495 -32.02 14.03 3.60
C VAL A 495 -33.31 13.37 3.09
N LYS A 496 -33.77 13.76 1.91
CA LYS A 496 -34.96 13.17 1.28
C LYS A 496 -34.81 11.66 1.09
N ASP A 497 -33.67 11.21 0.59
CA ASP A 497 -33.41 9.77 0.41
C ASP A 497 -33.47 9.02 1.74
N ARG A 498 -32.84 9.57 2.80
CA ARG A 498 -32.83 8.94 4.13
C ARG A 498 -34.20 8.91 4.78
N VAL A 499 -35.00 9.96 4.62
CA VAL A 499 -36.40 9.98 5.10
C VAL A 499 -37.25 8.95 4.34
N LEU A 500 -37.14 8.89 3.01
CA LEU A 500 -37.82 7.88 2.21
C LEU A 500 -37.39 6.46 2.59
N ALA A 501 -36.09 6.23 2.80
CA ALA A 501 -35.56 4.93 3.26
C ALA A 501 -36.18 4.51 4.58
N THR A 502 -36.26 5.44 5.55
CA THR A 502 -36.86 5.19 6.88
C THR A 502 -38.34 4.87 6.77
N LEU A 503 -39.10 5.63 5.97
CA LEU A 503 -40.50 5.37 5.74
C LEU A 503 -40.73 4.01 5.06
N VAL A 504 -39.97 3.70 4.02
CA VAL A 504 -40.02 2.41 3.35
C VAL A 504 -39.77 1.26 4.33
N ALA A 505 -38.74 1.39 5.20
CA ALA A 505 -38.45 0.40 6.24
C ALA A 505 -39.58 0.27 7.26
N THR A 506 -40.19 1.39 7.64
CA THR A 506 -41.31 1.42 8.59
C THR A 506 -42.53 0.75 8.00
N TYR A 507 -42.93 1.09 6.76
CA TYR A 507 -44.05 0.45 6.09
C TYR A 507 -43.80 -1.02 5.78
N LEU A 508 -42.58 -1.41 5.46
CA LEU A 508 -42.17 -2.83 5.34
C LEU A 508 -42.38 -3.56 6.66
N GLY A 509 -41.97 -2.97 7.80
CA GLY A 509 -42.19 -3.51 9.15
C GLY A 509 -43.66 -3.67 9.51
N MET A 510 -44.52 -2.84 8.93
CA MET A 510 -46.00 -2.90 9.08
C MET A 510 -46.70 -3.79 8.00
N ASN A 511 -45.93 -4.41 7.11
CA ASN A 511 -46.40 -5.18 5.94
C ASN A 511 -47.30 -4.36 4.97
N ARG A 512 -47.18 -3.02 4.98
CA ARG A 512 -47.93 -2.12 4.07
C ARG A 512 -47.21 -2.01 2.73
N PHE A 513 -47.16 -3.10 1.97
CA PHE A 513 -46.53 -3.17 0.65
C PHE A 513 -47.19 -2.25 -0.38
N ASP A 514 -48.48 -1.96 -0.21
CA ASP A 514 -49.28 -1.00 -1.00
C ASP A 514 -48.70 0.41 -0.98
N ILE A 515 -48.02 0.78 0.12
CA ILE A 515 -47.38 2.07 0.30
C ILE A 515 -45.87 1.97 0.13
N ALA A 516 -45.25 0.91 0.67
CA ALA A 516 -43.81 0.76 0.68
C ALA A 516 -43.19 0.64 -0.73
N ILE A 517 -43.83 -0.14 -1.64
CA ILE A 517 -43.30 -0.35 -3.02
C ILE A 517 -43.35 0.96 -3.84
N PRO A 518 -44.44 1.71 -3.91
CA PRO A 518 -44.47 3.00 -4.58
C PRO A 518 -43.48 4.01 -4.02
N LEU A 519 -43.28 4.06 -2.68
CA LEU A 519 -42.30 4.93 -2.05
C LEU A 519 -40.85 4.51 -2.38
N ALA A 520 -40.59 3.22 -2.37
CA ALA A 520 -39.27 2.70 -2.77
C ALA A 520 -38.97 2.97 -4.26
N GLN A 521 -39.98 2.87 -5.12
CA GLN A 521 -39.85 3.26 -6.52
C GLN A 521 -39.58 4.75 -6.66
N GLN A 522 -40.31 5.60 -5.93
CA GLN A 522 -40.09 7.04 -5.90
C GLN A 522 -38.67 7.39 -5.39
N ARG A 523 -38.19 6.67 -4.37
CA ARG A 523 -36.83 6.80 -3.86
C ARG A 523 -35.81 6.47 -4.94
N LEU A 524 -36.00 5.34 -5.66
CA LEU A 524 -35.12 4.88 -6.73
C LEU A 524 -35.06 5.89 -7.88
N ASP A 525 -36.25 6.40 -8.32
CA ASP A 525 -36.32 7.37 -9.40
C ASP A 525 -35.70 8.71 -9.02
N ALA A 526 -35.79 9.12 -7.74
CA ALA A 526 -35.12 10.29 -7.21
C ALA A 526 -33.59 10.07 -7.17
N ALA A 527 -33.15 8.94 -6.66
CA ALA A 527 -31.72 8.59 -6.57
C ALA A 527 -31.04 8.54 -7.95
N ARG A 528 -31.73 7.94 -8.96
CA ARG A 528 -31.25 7.92 -10.35
C ARG A 528 -31.09 9.30 -10.96
N ARG A 529 -32.03 10.21 -10.71
CA ARG A 529 -31.98 11.58 -11.23
C ARG A 529 -30.90 12.42 -10.58
N GLU A 530 -30.67 12.24 -9.28
CA GLU A 530 -29.77 13.09 -8.51
C GLU A 530 -28.32 12.62 -8.61
N TRP A 531 -28.10 11.30 -8.49
CA TRP A 531 -26.75 10.74 -8.40
C TRP A 531 -26.35 9.83 -9.56
N GLY A 532 -27.31 9.46 -10.43
CA GLY A 532 -27.08 8.55 -11.55
C GLY A 532 -27.26 7.08 -11.20
N GLU A 533 -27.24 6.24 -12.24
CA GLU A 533 -27.53 4.79 -12.14
C GLU A 533 -26.49 4.02 -11.31
N GLU A 534 -25.25 4.47 -11.31
CA GLU A 534 -24.13 3.77 -10.65
C GLU A 534 -23.79 4.31 -9.26
N ALA A 535 -24.52 5.29 -8.78
CA ALA A 535 -24.25 5.90 -7.48
C ALA A 535 -24.67 4.99 -6.31
N GLU A 536 -23.98 5.11 -5.20
CA GLU A 536 -24.22 4.34 -3.98
C GLU A 536 -25.67 4.44 -3.44
N PRO A 537 -26.30 5.65 -3.42
CA PRO A 537 -27.70 5.75 -3.01
C PRO A 537 -28.66 5.01 -3.97
N THR A 538 -28.37 4.99 -5.27
CA THR A 538 -29.17 4.27 -6.27
C THR A 538 -29.06 2.76 -6.09
N GLU A 539 -27.85 2.25 -5.83
CA GLU A 539 -27.62 0.83 -5.51
C GLU A 539 -28.40 0.40 -4.26
N GLU A 540 -28.38 1.24 -3.21
CA GLU A 540 -29.13 0.98 -1.97
C GLU A 540 -30.65 0.98 -2.19
N ALA A 541 -31.16 1.92 -2.98
CA ALA A 541 -32.58 1.98 -3.34
C ALA A 541 -33.01 0.75 -4.16
N LEU A 542 -32.17 0.29 -5.10
CA LEU A 542 -32.41 -0.94 -5.87
C LEU A 542 -32.49 -2.18 -4.98
N VAL A 543 -31.53 -2.37 -4.06
CA VAL A 543 -31.55 -3.48 -3.09
C VAL A 543 -32.79 -3.39 -2.19
N GLY A 544 -33.15 -2.18 -1.74
CA GLY A 544 -34.33 -1.93 -0.92
C GLY A 544 -35.64 -2.31 -1.63
N LEU A 545 -35.81 -1.90 -2.88
CA LEU A 545 -37.00 -2.22 -3.69
C LEU A 545 -37.06 -3.74 -3.97
N ALA A 546 -35.95 -4.37 -4.32
CA ALA A 546 -35.89 -5.80 -4.54
C ALA A 546 -36.26 -6.59 -3.27
N ARG A 547 -35.83 -6.14 -2.09
CA ARG A 547 -36.22 -6.73 -0.80
C ARG A 547 -37.73 -6.68 -0.55
N LEU A 548 -38.40 -5.56 -0.90
CA LEU A 548 -39.86 -5.45 -0.83
C LEU A 548 -40.57 -6.44 -1.76
N HIS A 549 -40.11 -6.54 -3.00
CA HIS A 549 -40.63 -7.53 -3.94
C HIS A 549 -40.42 -8.97 -3.45
N THR A 550 -39.25 -9.26 -2.86
CA THR A 550 -38.97 -10.58 -2.27
C THR A 550 -39.87 -10.87 -1.09
N ALA A 551 -40.10 -9.90 -0.22
CA ALA A 551 -40.97 -10.02 0.95
C ALA A 551 -42.46 -10.25 0.51
N LEU A 552 -42.88 -9.59 -0.54
CA LEU A 552 -44.22 -9.81 -1.13
C LEU A 552 -44.30 -11.09 -1.98
N ALA A 553 -43.26 -11.88 -2.09
CA ALA A 553 -43.14 -13.05 -2.99
C ALA A 553 -43.23 -12.74 -4.49
N ASN A 554 -43.01 -11.47 -4.90
CA ASN A 554 -42.90 -11.06 -6.30
C ASN A 554 -41.49 -11.34 -6.81
N ARG A 555 -41.22 -12.60 -7.16
CA ARG A 555 -39.88 -13.10 -7.43
C ARG A 555 -39.26 -12.56 -8.73
N SER A 556 -40.02 -12.45 -9.80
CA SER A 556 -39.52 -11.97 -11.11
C SER A 556 -39.05 -10.51 -11.07
N PRO A 557 -39.82 -9.54 -10.52
CA PRO A 557 -39.32 -8.17 -10.37
C PRO A 557 -38.08 -8.08 -9.49
N ALA A 558 -38.00 -8.86 -8.39
CA ALA A 558 -36.82 -8.91 -7.54
C ALA A 558 -35.59 -9.41 -8.30
N ALA A 559 -35.70 -10.48 -9.05
CA ALA A 559 -34.61 -11.02 -9.88
C ALA A 559 -34.15 -10.01 -10.93
N ALA A 560 -35.09 -9.38 -11.66
CA ALA A 560 -34.81 -8.41 -12.71
C ALA A 560 -34.03 -7.20 -12.21
N LEU A 561 -34.25 -6.76 -10.95
CA LEU A 561 -33.49 -5.68 -10.32
C LEU A 561 -32.08 -6.12 -9.89
N LEU A 562 -31.94 -7.34 -9.37
CA LEU A 562 -30.72 -7.80 -8.72
C LEU A 562 -29.73 -8.50 -9.66
N GLU A 563 -30.19 -9.14 -10.74
CA GLU A 563 -29.31 -9.80 -11.72
C GLU A 563 -28.25 -8.85 -12.31
N PRO A 564 -28.60 -7.66 -12.81
CA PRO A 564 -27.61 -6.71 -13.32
C PRO A 564 -26.82 -5.99 -12.20
N LEU A 565 -27.37 -5.90 -10.98
CA LEU A 565 -26.79 -5.16 -9.87
C LEU A 565 -25.71 -5.96 -9.15
N LEU A 566 -25.88 -7.26 -8.91
CA LEU A 566 -24.98 -8.08 -8.11
C LEU A 566 -23.54 -8.12 -8.64
N PRO A 567 -23.27 -8.27 -9.96
CA PRO A 567 -21.92 -8.19 -10.50
C PRO A 567 -21.24 -6.83 -10.25
N ARG A 568 -22.01 -5.74 -10.35
CA ARG A 568 -21.51 -4.37 -10.09
C ARG A 568 -21.12 -4.20 -8.62
N LEU A 569 -21.97 -4.64 -7.68
CA LEU A 569 -21.68 -4.58 -6.24
C LEU A 569 -20.44 -5.40 -5.89
N ARG A 570 -20.27 -6.60 -6.49
CA ARG A 570 -19.07 -7.42 -6.30
C ARG A 570 -17.79 -6.71 -6.78
N ALA A 571 -17.85 -6.07 -7.93
CA ALA A 571 -16.70 -5.37 -8.50
C ALA A 571 -16.32 -4.12 -7.68
N ARG A 572 -17.30 -3.37 -7.19
CA ARG A 572 -17.08 -2.11 -6.46
C ARG A 572 -16.75 -2.32 -4.99
N HIS A 573 -17.47 -3.17 -4.29
CA HIS A 573 -17.40 -3.30 -2.83
C HIS A 573 -16.76 -4.62 -2.39
N GLY A 574 -16.61 -5.57 -3.28
CA GLY A 574 -16.16 -6.91 -2.96
C GLY A 574 -17.30 -7.87 -2.54
N PRO A 575 -16.99 -9.18 -2.44
CA PRO A 575 -17.99 -10.23 -2.22
C PRO A 575 -18.55 -10.23 -0.78
N ASP A 576 -17.82 -9.71 0.20
CA ASP A 576 -18.14 -9.78 1.63
C ASP A 576 -18.77 -8.49 2.18
N HIS A 577 -18.92 -7.47 1.35
CA HIS A 577 -19.55 -6.21 1.75
C HIS A 577 -21.07 -6.42 2.01
N GLU A 578 -21.62 -5.75 3.02
CA GLU A 578 -23.00 -5.90 3.48
C GLU A 578 -24.05 -5.80 2.35
N ARG A 579 -23.91 -4.81 1.45
CA ARG A 579 -24.81 -4.63 0.29
C ARG A 579 -24.72 -5.78 -0.69
N THR A 580 -23.51 -6.27 -0.97
CA THR A 580 -23.29 -7.40 -1.87
C THR A 580 -23.91 -8.67 -1.29
N VAL A 581 -23.72 -8.90 0.01
CA VAL A 581 -24.33 -10.02 0.75
C VAL A 581 -25.83 -9.93 0.72
N THR A 582 -26.42 -8.76 1.04
CA THR A 582 -27.87 -8.55 1.02
C THR A 582 -28.45 -8.78 -0.39
N ALA A 583 -27.87 -8.21 -1.43
CA ALA A 583 -28.32 -8.39 -2.81
C ALA A 583 -28.26 -9.86 -3.23
N ARG A 584 -27.17 -10.57 -2.88
CA ARG A 584 -27.00 -12.00 -3.15
C ARG A 584 -28.07 -12.85 -2.46
N GLN A 585 -28.36 -12.58 -1.19
CA GLN A 585 -29.40 -13.25 -0.42
C GLN A 585 -30.78 -13.06 -1.05
N GLN A 586 -31.13 -11.81 -1.38
CA GLN A 586 -32.42 -11.52 -2.00
C GLN A 586 -32.56 -12.16 -3.40
N LEU A 587 -31.46 -12.19 -4.17
CA LEU A 587 -31.48 -12.87 -5.48
C LEU A 587 -31.60 -14.40 -5.35
N ALA A 588 -30.90 -14.99 -4.37
CA ALA A 588 -31.04 -16.42 -4.09
C ALA A 588 -32.49 -16.78 -3.73
N MET A 589 -33.15 -15.94 -2.92
CA MET A 589 -34.55 -16.11 -2.54
C MET A 589 -35.49 -15.94 -3.74
N ALA A 590 -35.18 -14.97 -4.64
CA ALA A 590 -35.95 -14.80 -5.86
C ALA A 590 -35.83 -16.05 -6.77
N TYR A 591 -34.62 -16.56 -6.96
CA TYR A 591 -34.38 -17.77 -7.75
C TYR A 591 -35.03 -19.01 -7.17
N ALA A 592 -35.01 -19.18 -5.84
CA ALA A 592 -35.70 -20.30 -5.17
C ALA A 592 -37.20 -20.31 -5.52
N GLY A 593 -37.86 -19.14 -5.40
CA GLY A 593 -39.28 -19.03 -5.70
C GLY A 593 -39.63 -19.07 -7.22
N LEU A 594 -38.63 -18.89 -8.10
CA LEU A 594 -38.76 -19.04 -9.54
C LEU A 594 -38.44 -20.48 -10.02
N GLY A 595 -38.08 -21.39 -9.10
CA GLY A 595 -37.69 -22.75 -9.45
C GLY A 595 -36.26 -22.86 -10.02
N ARG A 596 -35.50 -21.79 -10.04
CA ARG A 596 -34.08 -21.73 -10.49
C ARG A 596 -33.15 -22.20 -9.34
N PHE A 597 -33.36 -23.46 -8.92
CA PHE A 597 -32.77 -24.02 -7.70
C PHE A 597 -31.24 -24.09 -7.73
N ALA A 598 -30.65 -24.47 -8.85
CA ALA A 598 -29.18 -24.59 -8.99
C ALA A 598 -28.49 -23.23 -8.81
N GLU A 599 -29.06 -22.18 -9.37
CA GLU A 599 -28.53 -20.82 -9.27
C GLU A 599 -28.70 -20.27 -7.84
N SER A 600 -29.84 -20.57 -7.19
CA SER A 600 -30.04 -20.24 -5.77
C SER A 600 -29.02 -20.94 -4.87
N GLU A 601 -28.78 -22.27 -5.09
CA GLU A 601 -27.78 -23.01 -4.34
C GLU A 601 -26.35 -22.43 -4.50
N ALA A 602 -25.98 -22.07 -5.73
CA ALA A 602 -24.69 -21.45 -6.00
C ALA A 602 -24.49 -20.14 -5.21
N LEU A 603 -25.51 -19.27 -5.21
CA LEU A 603 -25.48 -18.01 -4.45
C LEU A 603 -25.41 -18.23 -2.94
N LEU A 604 -26.14 -19.20 -2.40
CA LEU A 604 -26.11 -19.52 -0.97
C LEU A 604 -24.81 -20.20 -0.56
N ALA A 605 -24.19 -21.01 -1.43
CA ALA A 605 -22.85 -21.56 -1.16
C ALA A 605 -21.79 -20.46 -1.08
N GLU A 606 -21.85 -19.48 -1.97
CA GLU A 606 -20.98 -18.29 -1.92
C GLU A 606 -21.22 -17.46 -0.64
N GLU A 607 -22.49 -17.30 -0.25
CA GLU A 607 -22.85 -16.63 1.00
C GLU A 607 -22.26 -17.36 2.21
N TRP A 608 -22.37 -18.69 2.25
CA TRP A 608 -21.80 -19.47 3.35
C TRP A 608 -20.28 -19.29 3.46
N ALA A 609 -19.59 -19.30 2.33
CA ALA A 609 -18.15 -19.01 2.31
C ALA A 609 -17.83 -17.60 2.82
N SER A 610 -18.66 -16.60 2.50
CA SER A 610 -18.54 -15.24 3.02
C SER A 610 -18.76 -15.18 4.54
N VAL A 611 -19.82 -15.83 5.03
CA VAL A 611 -20.12 -15.91 6.47
C VAL A 611 -18.99 -16.59 7.25
N GLN A 612 -18.39 -17.63 6.68
CA GLN A 612 -17.26 -18.31 7.31
C GLN A 612 -16.00 -17.44 7.38
N ARG A 613 -15.74 -16.62 6.35
CA ARG A 613 -14.57 -15.70 6.34
C ARG A 613 -14.75 -14.52 7.30
N SER A 614 -15.96 -13.96 7.33
CA SER A 614 -16.23 -12.70 8.04
C SER A 614 -16.56 -12.91 9.52
N TYR A 615 -17.08 -14.07 9.89
CA TYR A 615 -17.59 -14.33 11.23
C TYR A 615 -17.15 -15.70 11.75
N GLY A 616 -16.44 -15.71 12.87
CA GLY A 616 -16.10 -16.95 13.58
C GLY A 616 -17.36 -17.72 14.05
N ALA A 617 -17.18 -18.98 14.47
CA ALA A 617 -18.26 -19.75 15.09
C ALA A 617 -18.26 -19.54 16.62
N PRO A 618 -19.43 -19.43 17.26
CA PRO A 618 -20.80 -19.30 16.74
C PRO A 618 -21.18 -17.82 16.51
N HIS A 619 -21.89 -17.51 15.39
CA HIS A 619 -22.37 -16.17 15.10
C HIS A 619 -23.81 -16.19 14.55
N TYR A 620 -24.63 -15.18 14.93
CA TYR A 620 -26.04 -15.10 14.53
C TYR A 620 -26.26 -15.04 13.00
N ASN A 621 -25.32 -14.57 12.21
CA ASN A 621 -25.41 -14.57 10.75
C ASN A 621 -25.51 -15.98 10.14
N ARG A 622 -25.06 -17.00 10.88
CA ARG A 622 -25.26 -18.40 10.48
C ARG A 622 -26.74 -18.81 10.53
N ALA A 623 -27.51 -18.21 11.45
CA ALA A 623 -28.95 -18.43 11.53
C ALA A 623 -29.67 -17.89 10.28
N PHE A 624 -29.24 -16.74 9.74
CA PHE A 624 -29.82 -16.22 8.49
C PHE A 624 -29.51 -17.14 7.30
N HIS A 625 -28.29 -17.62 7.19
CA HIS A 625 -27.94 -18.57 6.14
C HIS A 625 -28.77 -19.87 6.23
N ALA A 626 -28.89 -20.43 7.41
CA ALA A 626 -29.73 -21.61 7.65
C ALA A 626 -31.18 -21.35 7.29
N GLN A 627 -31.71 -20.15 7.53
CA GLN A 627 -33.05 -19.74 7.15
C GLN A 627 -33.23 -19.68 5.63
N TYR A 628 -32.29 -19.12 4.88
CA TYR A 628 -32.35 -19.09 3.41
C TYR A 628 -32.28 -20.50 2.81
N LEU A 629 -31.39 -21.34 3.34
CA LEU A 629 -31.34 -22.76 2.98
C LEU A 629 -32.64 -23.48 3.31
N PHE A 630 -33.24 -23.19 4.48
CA PHE A 630 -34.53 -23.76 4.85
C PHE A 630 -35.61 -23.44 3.80
N VAL A 631 -35.72 -22.17 3.38
CA VAL A 631 -36.70 -21.77 2.35
C VAL A 631 -36.38 -22.48 1.05
N LEU A 632 -35.14 -22.51 0.60
CA LEU A 632 -34.78 -23.23 -0.62
C LEU A 632 -35.12 -24.72 -0.57
N ARG A 633 -34.81 -25.41 0.55
CA ARG A 633 -35.14 -26.84 0.72
C ARG A 633 -36.63 -27.08 0.72
N THR A 634 -37.41 -26.17 1.33
CA THR A 634 -38.87 -26.24 1.31
C THR A 634 -39.44 -26.11 -0.13
N GLU A 635 -38.93 -25.12 -0.90
CA GLU A 635 -39.33 -24.91 -2.28
C GLU A 635 -38.88 -26.07 -3.22
N GLN A 636 -37.78 -26.72 -2.89
CA GLN A 636 -37.34 -27.95 -3.57
C GLN A 636 -38.16 -29.21 -3.20
N GLY A 637 -39.00 -29.14 -2.16
CA GLY A 637 -39.68 -30.30 -1.62
C GLY A 637 -38.79 -31.23 -0.73
N ARG A 638 -37.57 -30.74 -0.34
CA ARG A 638 -36.62 -31.49 0.51
C ARG A 638 -36.95 -31.25 1.99
N LEU A 639 -38.11 -31.77 2.43
CA LEU A 639 -38.70 -31.45 3.72
C LEU A 639 -37.91 -32.00 4.93
N VAL A 640 -37.29 -33.16 4.77
CA VAL A 640 -36.48 -33.76 5.84
C VAL A 640 -35.22 -32.92 6.12
N GLU A 641 -34.58 -32.38 5.06
CA GLU A 641 -33.45 -31.49 5.24
C GLU A 641 -33.88 -30.14 5.85
N ALA A 642 -35.01 -29.61 5.38
CA ALA A 642 -35.59 -28.39 5.94
C ALA A 642 -35.88 -28.53 7.46
N GLU A 643 -36.41 -29.68 7.92
CA GLU A 643 -36.62 -29.94 9.35
C GLU A 643 -35.34 -29.95 10.16
N ARG A 644 -34.25 -30.53 9.65
CA ARG A 644 -32.93 -30.47 10.31
C ARG A 644 -32.40 -29.05 10.46
N LEU A 645 -32.60 -28.21 9.44
CA LEU A 645 -32.21 -26.81 9.47
C LEU A 645 -32.97 -26.00 10.52
N ILE A 646 -34.20 -26.34 10.83
CA ILE A 646 -35.00 -25.71 11.91
C ILE A 646 -34.35 -25.94 13.29
N ALA A 647 -33.94 -27.18 13.57
CA ALA A 647 -33.28 -27.52 14.82
C ALA A 647 -31.99 -26.73 15.00
N ALA A 648 -31.18 -26.64 13.92
CA ALA A 648 -29.96 -25.84 13.94
C ALA A 648 -30.22 -24.33 14.11
N LEU A 649 -31.30 -23.81 13.56
CA LEU A 649 -31.73 -22.41 13.75
C LEU A 649 -32.05 -22.11 15.22
N ALA A 650 -32.80 -22.98 15.89
CA ALA A 650 -33.19 -22.81 17.31
C ALA A 650 -31.97 -22.80 18.24
N GLU A 651 -31.00 -23.68 17.98
CA GLU A 651 -29.76 -23.71 18.74
C GLU A 651 -28.93 -22.44 18.56
N GLN A 652 -28.84 -21.91 17.35
CA GLN A 652 -28.07 -20.68 17.07
C GLN A 652 -28.72 -19.40 17.58
N GLN A 653 -30.04 -19.34 17.63
CA GLN A 653 -30.79 -18.23 18.24
C GLN A 653 -30.55 -18.09 19.74
N ALA A 654 -30.34 -19.20 20.46
CA ALA A 654 -30.03 -19.21 21.89
C ALA A 654 -28.68 -18.52 22.22
N LEU A 655 -27.81 -18.37 21.22
CA LEU A 655 -26.47 -17.76 21.35
C LEU A 655 -26.46 -16.25 21.08
N ALA A 656 -27.58 -15.64 20.71
CA ALA A 656 -27.65 -14.23 20.33
C ALA A 656 -27.57 -13.28 21.56
N SER A 657 -26.75 -12.21 21.45
CA SER A 657 -26.69 -11.16 22.46
C SER A 657 -28.02 -10.35 22.56
N PRO A 658 -28.26 -9.62 23.66
CA PRO A 658 -29.47 -8.78 23.78
C PRO A 658 -29.66 -7.75 22.65
N GLN A 659 -28.60 -7.19 22.10
CA GLN A 659 -28.66 -6.28 20.95
C GLN A 659 -29.01 -7.06 19.66
N GLN A 660 -28.50 -8.25 19.50
CA GLN A 660 -28.79 -9.15 18.37
C GLN A 660 -30.20 -9.74 18.46
N GLN A 661 -30.80 -9.84 19.64
CA GLN A 661 -32.16 -10.31 19.84
C GLN A 661 -33.21 -9.44 19.11
N ARG A 662 -32.94 -8.18 18.84
CA ARG A 662 -33.83 -7.37 17.95
C ARG A 662 -33.90 -7.94 16.53
N PHE A 663 -32.80 -8.45 16.02
CA PHE A 663 -32.76 -9.13 14.71
C PHE A 663 -33.30 -10.56 14.80
N VAL A 664 -33.07 -11.23 15.93
CA VAL A 664 -33.61 -12.56 16.22
C VAL A 664 -35.14 -12.57 16.19
N ARG A 665 -35.82 -11.49 16.61
CA ARG A 665 -37.30 -11.40 16.55
C ARG A 665 -37.84 -11.53 15.12
N VAL A 666 -37.12 -11.00 14.12
CA VAL A 666 -37.44 -11.20 12.70
C VAL A 666 -37.18 -12.64 12.28
N SER A 667 -36.11 -13.23 12.80
CA SER A 667 -35.76 -14.64 12.57
C SER A 667 -36.74 -15.60 13.28
N GLU A 668 -37.18 -15.30 14.51
CA GLU A 668 -38.23 -16.06 15.22
C GLU A 668 -39.54 -16.09 14.48
N ARG A 669 -39.92 -14.97 13.87
CA ARG A 669 -41.09 -14.87 13.00
C ARG A 669 -41.02 -15.86 11.82
N ASN A 670 -39.88 -15.86 11.15
CA ASN A 670 -39.66 -16.73 9.99
C ASN A 670 -39.51 -18.21 10.40
N HIS A 671 -38.93 -18.43 11.58
CA HIS A 671 -38.82 -19.75 12.20
C HIS A 671 -40.18 -20.32 12.57
N ALA A 672 -41.07 -19.48 13.13
CA ALA A 672 -42.45 -19.90 13.40
C ALA A 672 -43.20 -20.33 12.13
N GLN A 673 -43.01 -19.60 11.02
CA GLN A 673 -43.54 -19.98 9.72
C GLN A 673 -42.94 -21.31 9.22
N ALA A 674 -41.65 -21.51 9.45
CA ALA A 674 -40.92 -22.70 9.03
C ALA A 674 -41.36 -23.95 9.80
N GLN A 675 -41.41 -23.88 11.14
CA GLN A 675 -41.89 -24.97 12.00
C GLN A 675 -43.32 -25.37 11.64
N TRP A 676 -44.12 -24.40 11.27
CA TRP A 676 -45.52 -24.60 10.91
C TRP A 676 -45.71 -25.37 9.62
N ARG A 677 -44.95 -25.10 8.60
CA ARG A 677 -45.03 -25.78 7.28
C ARG A 677 -44.66 -27.28 7.32
N LEU A 678 -43.90 -27.70 8.36
CA LEU A 678 -43.37 -29.04 8.48
C LEU A 678 -44.13 -29.94 9.49
N LEU A 679 -45.12 -29.37 10.17
CA LEU A 679 -45.80 -30.13 11.22
C LEU A 679 -46.86 -31.06 10.63
N MET A 680 -46.42 -32.27 10.34
CA MET A 680 -47.33 -33.44 10.22
C MET A 680 -47.74 -33.91 11.65
N GLN A 681 -48.48 -33.06 12.36
CA GLN A 681 -49.05 -33.37 13.69
C GLN A 681 -50.52 -33.69 13.51
N ASN A 682 -51.17 -34.39 14.48
CA ASN A 682 -52.62 -34.51 14.47
C ASN A 682 -53.28 -33.12 14.62
N ALA A 683 -54.59 -33.04 14.23
CA ALA A 683 -55.29 -31.75 14.23
C ALA A 683 -55.26 -31.02 15.57
N THR A 684 -55.44 -31.76 16.70
CA THR A 684 -55.43 -31.17 18.03
C THR A 684 -54.07 -30.60 18.40
N GLN A 685 -52.99 -31.29 18.11
CA GLN A 685 -51.63 -30.82 18.37
C GLN A 685 -51.28 -29.60 17.48
N ALA A 686 -51.69 -29.62 16.23
CA ALA A 686 -51.46 -28.52 15.32
C ALA A 686 -52.18 -27.23 15.78
N VAL A 687 -53.45 -27.36 16.23
CA VAL A 687 -54.22 -26.26 16.76
C VAL A 687 -53.55 -25.67 18.04
N ALA A 688 -53.24 -26.57 19.00
CA ALA A 688 -52.62 -26.16 20.26
C ALA A 688 -51.30 -25.41 20.02
N ARG A 689 -50.50 -25.90 19.08
CA ARG A 689 -49.22 -25.25 18.73
C ARG A 689 -49.38 -23.94 17.98
N ALA A 690 -50.41 -23.82 17.13
CA ALA A 690 -50.75 -22.56 16.48
C ALA A 690 -51.21 -21.50 17.48
N GLU A 691 -51.94 -21.88 18.50
CA GLU A 691 -52.38 -20.98 19.57
C GLU A 691 -51.21 -20.54 20.44
N ASP A 692 -50.28 -21.44 20.81
CA ASP A 692 -49.03 -21.09 21.53
C ASP A 692 -48.18 -20.14 20.71
N LEU A 693 -47.97 -20.41 19.44
CA LEU A 693 -47.23 -19.52 18.53
C LEU A 693 -47.96 -18.18 18.37
N GLY A 694 -49.28 -18.17 18.26
CA GLY A 694 -50.09 -16.97 18.22
C GLY A 694 -49.90 -16.09 19.44
N ALA A 695 -49.92 -16.66 20.62
CA ALA A 695 -49.68 -15.95 21.88
C ALA A 695 -48.27 -15.36 21.94
N ARG A 696 -47.27 -16.10 21.47
CA ARG A 696 -45.88 -15.61 21.41
C ARG A 696 -45.74 -14.48 20.39
N ILE A 697 -46.43 -14.55 19.23
CA ILE A 697 -46.46 -13.47 18.23
C ILE A 697 -47.09 -12.21 18.85
N ASP A 698 -48.17 -12.33 19.58
CA ASP A 698 -48.82 -11.21 20.26
C ASP A 698 -47.94 -10.58 21.31
N ALA A 699 -47.24 -11.38 22.11
CA ALA A 699 -46.31 -10.90 23.12
C ALA A 699 -45.14 -10.13 22.50
N LEU A 700 -44.66 -10.52 21.30
CA LEU A 700 -43.50 -9.93 20.62
C LEU A 700 -43.86 -8.73 19.75
N LEU A 701 -44.98 -8.77 19.04
CA LEU A 701 -45.34 -7.86 17.95
C LEU A 701 -46.66 -7.10 18.20
N GLY A 702 -47.32 -7.42 19.24
CA GLY A 702 -48.68 -6.90 19.59
C GLY A 702 -49.80 -7.64 18.90
N PRO A 703 -51.01 -7.57 19.48
CA PRO A 703 -52.22 -8.25 18.98
C PRO A 703 -52.64 -7.67 17.61
N GLY A 704 -53.14 -8.53 16.75
CA GLY A 704 -53.60 -8.17 15.41
C GLY A 704 -52.52 -7.99 14.38
N ASN A 705 -51.31 -8.51 14.60
CA ASN A 705 -50.24 -8.55 13.61
C ASN A 705 -50.61 -9.50 12.47
N ASP A 706 -50.24 -9.12 11.25
CA ASP A 706 -50.55 -9.88 10.01
C ASP A 706 -49.95 -11.31 9.99
N LEU A 707 -48.95 -11.59 10.84
CA LEU A 707 -48.43 -12.94 11.06
C LEU A 707 -49.47 -13.90 11.61
N HIS A 708 -50.44 -13.43 12.35
CA HIS A 708 -51.58 -14.24 12.79
C HIS A 708 -52.34 -14.77 11.59
N GLY A 709 -52.58 -13.92 10.57
CA GLY A 709 -53.23 -14.34 9.32
C GLY A 709 -52.43 -15.41 8.59
N THR A 710 -51.11 -15.21 8.51
CA THR A 710 -50.22 -16.20 7.90
C THR A 710 -50.21 -17.52 8.67
N LEU A 711 -50.18 -17.46 10.00
CA LEU A 711 -50.21 -18.61 10.88
C LEU A 711 -51.53 -19.37 10.73
N ARG A 712 -52.68 -18.69 10.77
CA ARG A 712 -54.02 -19.29 10.62
C ARG A 712 -54.23 -19.86 9.23
N SER A 713 -53.72 -19.21 8.18
CA SER A 713 -53.77 -19.76 6.82
C SER A 713 -52.97 -21.05 6.69
N ALA A 714 -51.75 -21.10 7.28
CA ALA A 714 -50.94 -22.29 7.27
C ALA A 714 -51.58 -23.44 8.10
N LEU A 715 -52.21 -23.09 9.25
CA LEU A 715 -52.97 -24.04 10.04
C LEU A 715 -54.19 -24.61 9.27
N ALA A 716 -54.92 -23.73 8.60
CA ALA A 716 -56.07 -24.17 7.80
C ALA A 716 -55.63 -25.10 6.67
N GLU A 717 -54.55 -24.78 5.97
CA GLU A 717 -53.98 -25.68 4.92
C GLU A 717 -53.63 -27.04 5.52
N HIS A 718 -52.99 -27.09 6.71
CA HIS A 718 -52.65 -28.32 7.38
C HIS A 718 -53.89 -29.11 7.83
N LEU A 719 -54.87 -28.44 8.44
CA LEU A 719 -56.14 -29.06 8.82
C LEU A 719 -56.87 -29.63 7.62
N TRP A 720 -56.89 -28.96 6.48
CA TRP A 720 -57.45 -29.52 5.22
C TRP A 720 -56.74 -30.81 4.81
N GLN A 721 -55.40 -30.83 4.94
CA GLN A 721 -54.63 -32.04 4.64
C GLN A 721 -55.00 -33.20 5.57
N LEU A 722 -55.51 -32.95 6.77
CA LEU A 722 -55.97 -33.92 7.76
C LEU A 722 -57.45 -34.20 7.71
N ASP A 723 -58.15 -33.75 6.66
CA ASP A 723 -59.61 -33.93 6.49
C ASP A 723 -60.47 -33.22 7.55
N GLU A 724 -59.93 -32.10 8.09
CA GLU A 724 -60.61 -31.27 9.11
C GLU A 724 -61.05 -29.93 8.49
N ALA A 725 -61.93 -29.99 7.47
CA ALA A 725 -62.32 -28.82 6.71
C ALA A 725 -63.08 -27.78 7.54
N ASP A 726 -63.92 -28.23 8.48
CA ASP A 726 -64.72 -27.34 9.34
C ASP A 726 -63.79 -26.60 10.34
N ALA A 727 -62.82 -27.29 10.93
CA ALA A 727 -61.84 -26.66 11.82
C ALA A 727 -60.97 -25.65 11.05
N ALA A 728 -60.53 -25.97 9.84
CA ALA A 728 -59.82 -25.05 8.97
C ALA A 728 -60.61 -23.78 8.68
N LEU A 729 -61.91 -23.93 8.33
CA LEU A 729 -62.80 -22.80 8.10
C LEU A 729 -62.99 -21.94 9.36
N GLU A 730 -63.15 -22.57 10.54
CA GLU A 730 -63.29 -21.86 11.80
C GLU A 730 -62.06 -20.98 12.08
N HIS A 731 -60.84 -21.49 11.92
CA HIS A 731 -59.64 -20.72 12.14
C HIS A 731 -59.49 -19.55 11.15
N LEU A 732 -59.83 -19.72 9.87
CA LEU A 732 -59.82 -18.61 8.92
C LEU A 732 -60.93 -17.58 9.18
N LEU A 733 -62.13 -17.99 9.58
CA LEU A 733 -63.19 -17.06 9.98
C LEU A 733 -62.87 -16.32 11.27
N ARG A 734 -62.19 -16.98 12.21
CA ARG A 734 -61.66 -16.32 13.43
C ARG A 734 -60.66 -15.26 13.05
N TRP A 735 -59.71 -15.56 12.15
CA TRP A 735 -58.79 -14.55 11.62
C TRP A 735 -59.51 -13.37 10.98
N GLN A 736 -60.55 -13.61 10.17
CA GLN A 736 -61.33 -12.56 9.49
C GLN A 736 -62.02 -11.63 10.50
N ARG A 737 -62.49 -12.17 11.64
CA ARG A 737 -63.12 -11.38 12.75
C ARG A 737 -62.10 -10.62 13.55
N GLU A 738 -60.89 -11.13 13.73
CA GLU A 738 -59.82 -10.49 14.50
C GLU A 738 -59.09 -9.41 13.70
N GLN A 739 -59.32 -9.31 12.40
CA GLN A 739 -58.75 -8.20 11.60
C GLN A 739 -59.31 -6.84 12.03
N ARG A 740 -58.37 -5.88 12.20
CA ARG A 740 -58.74 -4.48 12.43
C ARG A 740 -59.24 -3.88 11.12
N PRO A 741 -60.27 -2.99 11.16
CA PRO A 741 -60.82 -2.34 9.96
C PRO A 741 -59.85 -1.33 9.32
N ASP A 742 -58.71 -1.05 9.94
CA ASP A 742 -57.80 0.02 9.59
C ASP A 742 -56.93 -0.23 8.33
N GLY A 743 -57.33 -1.17 7.49
CA GLY A 743 -56.75 -1.33 6.14
C GLY A 743 -55.30 -1.78 6.10
N ALA A 744 -54.77 -2.28 7.20
CA ALA A 744 -53.42 -2.82 7.24
C ALA A 744 -53.37 -4.10 6.36
N ASN A 745 -52.62 -4.02 5.26
CA ASN A 745 -52.26 -5.14 4.39
C ASN A 745 -53.34 -5.66 3.43
N GLN A 746 -53.96 -4.77 2.66
CA GLN A 746 -54.96 -5.10 1.64
C GLN A 746 -54.46 -6.16 0.62
N VAL A 747 -53.15 -6.08 0.24
CA VAL A 747 -52.57 -6.95 -0.79
C VAL A 747 -52.42 -8.39 -0.32
N ALA A 748 -51.86 -8.65 0.86
CA ALA A 748 -51.77 -10.02 1.41
C ALA A 748 -53.06 -10.49 2.01
N GLY A 749 -53.93 -9.56 2.45
CA GLY A 749 -55.25 -9.82 2.95
C GLY A 749 -56.16 -10.39 1.87
N LEU A 750 -56.08 -9.88 0.65
CA LEU A 750 -56.91 -10.36 -0.47
C LEU A 750 -56.71 -11.86 -0.74
N VAL A 751 -55.48 -12.35 -0.85
CA VAL A 751 -55.20 -13.79 -1.09
C VAL A 751 -55.81 -14.66 0.03
N ARG A 752 -55.75 -14.20 1.29
CA ARG A 752 -56.32 -14.89 2.46
C ARG A 752 -57.85 -14.86 2.44
N GLU A 753 -58.46 -13.75 2.05
CA GLU A 753 -59.94 -13.71 1.84
C GLU A 753 -60.38 -14.71 0.78
N LEU A 754 -59.60 -14.84 -0.32
CA LEU A 754 -59.86 -15.84 -1.34
C LEU A 754 -59.68 -17.28 -0.80
N SER A 755 -58.73 -17.49 0.16
CA SER A 755 -58.61 -18.80 0.83
C SER A 755 -59.82 -19.13 1.73
N VAL A 756 -60.53 -18.11 2.31
CA VAL A 756 -61.80 -18.32 3.04
C VAL A 756 -62.88 -18.85 2.10
N LEU A 757 -62.97 -18.35 0.87
CA LEU A 757 -63.91 -18.89 -0.12
C LEU A 757 -63.62 -20.36 -0.44
N ALA A 758 -62.37 -20.70 -0.62
CA ALA A 758 -61.93 -22.10 -0.85
C ALA A 758 -62.27 -22.97 0.38
N ALA A 759 -62.09 -22.47 1.58
CA ALA A 759 -62.39 -23.17 2.83
C ALA A 759 -63.91 -23.43 3.00
N ARG A 760 -64.74 -22.44 2.71
CA ARG A 760 -66.18 -22.58 2.73
C ARG A 760 -66.66 -23.67 1.75
N ALA A 761 -66.13 -23.66 0.53
CA ALA A 761 -66.39 -24.67 -0.47
C ALA A 761 -65.95 -26.06 -0.04
N ARG A 762 -64.77 -26.20 0.59
CA ARG A 762 -64.29 -27.48 1.12
C ARG A 762 -65.10 -28.00 2.31
N ALA A 763 -65.67 -27.13 3.11
CA ALA A 763 -66.62 -27.44 4.19
C ALA A 763 -68.02 -27.71 3.69
N GLY A 764 -68.15 -27.89 2.38
CA GLY A 764 -69.45 -28.25 1.76
C GLY A 764 -70.43 -27.10 1.63
N GLN A 765 -70.03 -25.82 1.88
CA GLN A 765 -70.92 -24.67 1.71
C GLN A 765 -71.08 -24.27 0.25
N ALA A 766 -72.34 -24.13 -0.23
CA ALA A 766 -72.57 -23.60 -1.55
C ALA A 766 -72.19 -22.14 -1.65
N LEU A 767 -71.49 -21.77 -2.73
CA LEU A 767 -71.07 -20.41 -2.98
C LEU A 767 -71.95 -19.73 -4.06
N ALA A 768 -72.06 -18.40 -3.97
CA ALA A 768 -72.61 -17.62 -5.06
C ALA A 768 -71.58 -17.41 -6.17
N PRO A 769 -71.87 -17.60 -7.46
CA PRO A 769 -70.91 -17.31 -8.53
C PRO A 769 -70.33 -15.92 -8.49
N ALA A 770 -71.10 -14.92 -8.08
CA ALA A 770 -70.71 -13.55 -7.93
C ALA A 770 -69.58 -13.35 -6.92
N ALA A 771 -69.45 -14.18 -5.87
CA ALA A 771 -68.39 -14.11 -4.90
C ALA A 771 -67.03 -14.49 -5.51
N ILE A 772 -66.98 -15.46 -6.41
CA ILE A 772 -65.76 -15.85 -7.13
C ILE A 772 -65.38 -14.80 -8.20
N GLU A 773 -66.40 -14.28 -8.91
CA GLU A 773 -66.21 -13.19 -9.88
C GLU A 773 -65.72 -11.92 -9.26
N ASP A 774 -66.21 -11.56 -8.07
CA ASP A 774 -65.71 -10.42 -7.29
C ASP A 774 -64.25 -10.64 -6.83
N GLY A 775 -63.95 -11.84 -6.35
CA GLY A 775 -62.57 -12.23 -5.99
C GLY A 775 -61.61 -12.12 -7.17
N LEU A 776 -61.99 -12.60 -8.35
CA LEU A 776 -61.20 -12.50 -9.56
C LEU A 776 -61.00 -11.04 -10.00
N ARG A 777 -62.05 -10.22 -10.02
CA ARG A 777 -62.00 -8.81 -10.35
C ARG A 777 -61.09 -8.04 -9.43
N ARG A 778 -61.14 -8.29 -8.11
CA ARG A 778 -60.26 -7.66 -7.10
C ARG A 778 -58.80 -8.10 -7.28
N LEU A 779 -58.56 -9.38 -7.63
CA LEU A 779 -57.26 -9.91 -7.93
C LEU A 779 -56.66 -9.29 -9.21
N ASP A 780 -57.48 -9.01 -10.20
CA ASP A 780 -57.10 -8.35 -11.46
C ASP A 780 -56.82 -6.85 -11.24
N ALA A 781 -57.54 -6.22 -10.33
CA ALA A 781 -57.38 -4.81 -9.97
C ALA A 781 -56.14 -4.51 -9.09
N GLU A 782 -55.48 -5.56 -8.55
CA GLU A 782 -54.34 -5.38 -7.65
C GLU A 782 -53.02 -5.61 -8.36
N PRO A 783 -52.35 -4.55 -8.84
CA PRO A 783 -51.16 -4.66 -9.65
C PRO A 783 -49.95 -5.17 -8.88
N LEU A 784 -49.95 -5.05 -7.54
CA LEU A 784 -48.87 -5.53 -6.68
C LEU A 784 -48.88 -7.04 -6.47
N LEU A 785 -50.00 -7.73 -6.76
CA LEU A 785 -50.07 -9.18 -6.74
C LEU A 785 -49.61 -9.75 -8.09
N ALA A 786 -48.33 -10.08 -8.17
CA ALA A 786 -47.71 -10.70 -9.33
C ALA A 786 -47.13 -12.08 -8.96
N GLY A 787 -46.78 -12.88 -9.98
CA GLY A 787 -46.12 -14.17 -9.81
C GLY A 787 -46.88 -15.11 -8.86
N GLN A 788 -46.15 -15.70 -7.89
CA GLN A 788 -46.66 -16.72 -6.98
C GLN A 788 -47.91 -16.29 -6.18
N ARG A 789 -47.98 -15.07 -5.68
CA ARG A 789 -49.14 -14.59 -4.88
C ARG A 789 -50.42 -14.51 -5.72
N ARG A 790 -50.31 -14.07 -6.98
CA ARG A 790 -51.42 -14.08 -7.91
C ARG A 790 -51.87 -15.51 -8.27
N ALA A 791 -50.88 -16.41 -8.46
CA ALA A 791 -51.17 -17.82 -8.70
C ALA A 791 -51.91 -18.46 -7.51
N ASP A 792 -51.49 -18.18 -6.27
CA ASP A 792 -52.13 -18.67 -5.06
C ASP A 792 -53.59 -18.19 -4.96
N GLY A 793 -53.87 -16.92 -5.23
CA GLY A 793 -55.21 -16.37 -5.28
C GLY A 793 -56.10 -17.07 -6.34
N LEU A 794 -55.58 -17.25 -7.54
CA LEU A 794 -56.27 -17.97 -8.61
C LEU A 794 -56.54 -19.46 -8.29
N LEU A 795 -55.58 -20.12 -7.62
CA LEU A 795 -55.75 -21.50 -7.15
C LEU A 795 -56.84 -21.63 -6.10
N HIS A 796 -56.94 -20.68 -5.13
CA HIS A 796 -58.03 -20.65 -4.17
C HIS A 796 -59.38 -20.44 -4.85
N LEU A 797 -59.46 -19.52 -5.80
CA LEU A 797 -60.68 -19.32 -6.59
C LEU A 797 -61.07 -20.55 -7.43
N ALA A 798 -60.06 -21.26 -7.96
CA ALA A 798 -60.28 -22.48 -8.72
C ALA A 798 -60.83 -23.62 -7.83
N ASP A 799 -60.26 -23.78 -6.62
CA ASP A 799 -60.81 -24.74 -5.62
C ASP A 799 -62.24 -24.34 -5.21
N ALA A 800 -62.49 -23.04 -4.94
CA ALA A 800 -63.83 -22.54 -4.60
C ALA A 800 -64.83 -22.78 -5.75
N ALA A 801 -64.44 -22.56 -7.00
CA ALA A 801 -65.29 -22.82 -8.18
C ALA A 801 -65.58 -24.33 -8.38
N LEU A 802 -64.51 -25.14 -8.17
CA LEU A 802 -64.64 -26.59 -8.30
C LEU A 802 -65.61 -27.22 -7.26
N LEU A 803 -65.55 -26.76 -6.00
CA LEU A 803 -66.23 -27.42 -4.90
C LEU A 803 -67.48 -26.69 -4.44
N GLY A 804 -67.56 -25.38 -4.55
CA GLY A 804 -68.67 -24.57 -4.00
C GLY A 804 -69.74 -24.17 -5.03
N LEU A 805 -69.48 -24.35 -6.34
CA LEU A 805 -70.48 -23.96 -7.33
C LEU A 805 -71.22 -25.19 -7.92
N PRO A 806 -72.47 -25.01 -8.44
CA PRO A 806 -73.17 -26.02 -9.22
C PRO A 806 -72.26 -26.49 -10.39
N PRO A 807 -72.34 -27.78 -10.78
CA PRO A 807 -71.40 -28.37 -11.73
C PRO A 807 -71.22 -27.61 -13.06
N ALA A 808 -72.32 -27.19 -13.72
CA ALA A 808 -72.22 -26.45 -14.98
C ALA A 808 -71.59 -25.08 -14.83
N THR A 809 -71.98 -24.29 -13.83
CA THR A 809 -71.41 -22.95 -13.51
C THR A 809 -69.96 -23.04 -13.02
N GLY A 810 -69.67 -23.99 -12.14
CA GLY A 810 -68.35 -24.28 -11.62
C GLY A 810 -67.38 -24.69 -12.71
N GLN A 811 -67.85 -25.46 -13.71
CA GLN A 811 -67.00 -25.89 -14.83
C GLN A 811 -66.56 -24.72 -15.71
N ALA A 812 -67.51 -23.83 -16.09
CA ALA A 812 -67.19 -22.65 -16.89
C ALA A 812 -66.28 -21.69 -16.16
N MET A 813 -66.48 -21.48 -14.85
CA MET A 813 -65.56 -20.64 -14.02
C MET A 813 -64.20 -21.23 -13.89
N LEU A 814 -64.11 -22.54 -13.65
CA LEU A 814 -62.78 -23.21 -13.52
C LEU A 814 -62.01 -23.18 -14.84
N GLU A 815 -62.66 -23.27 -15.99
CA GLU A 815 -62.04 -23.14 -17.31
C GLU A 815 -61.36 -21.74 -17.46
N ARG A 816 -62.06 -20.67 -17.10
CA ARG A 816 -61.53 -19.31 -17.09
C ARG A 816 -60.31 -19.15 -16.13
N LEU A 817 -60.42 -19.69 -14.94
CA LEU A 817 -59.37 -19.63 -13.94
C LEU A 817 -58.12 -20.45 -14.35
N LEU A 818 -58.30 -21.61 -14.95
CA LEU A 818 -57.23 -22.43 -15.49
C LEU A 818 -56.55 -21.75 -16.69
N ALA A 819 -57.30 -21.04 -17.53
CA ALA A 819 -56.72 -20.21 -18.59
C ALA A 819 -55.84 -19.09 -18.01
N ALA A 820 -56.32 -18.38 -16.97
CA ALA A 820 -55.52 -17.36 -16.28
C ALA A 820 -54.26 -17.93 -15.63
N LEU A 821 -54.32 -19.13 -15.01
CA LEU A 821 -53.18 -19.84 -14.44
C LEU A 821 -52.14 -20.31 -15.48
N SER A 822 -52.53 -20.35 -16.76
CA SER A 822 -51.66 -20.76 -17.86
C SER A 822 -50.76 -19.61 -18.37
N ALA A 823 -50.84 -18.41 -17.82
CA ALA A 823 -50.03 -17.27 -18.20
C ALA A 823 -48.54 -17.59 -18.00
N PRO A 824 -47.65 -17.25 -18.96
CA PRO A 824 -46.23 -17.57 -18.87
C PRO A 824 -45.57 -16.98 -17.62
N GLY A 825 -44.82 -17.81 -16.88
CA GLY A 825 -44.07 -17.39 -15.69
C GLY A 825 -44.91 -17.15 -14.42
N LEU A 826 -46.24 -17.31 -14.48
CA LEU A 826 -47.12 -17.14 -13.32
C LEU A 826 -46.96 -18.28 -12.30
N VAL A 827 -46.87 -19.52 -12.77
CA VAL A 827 -46.68 -20.70 -11.91
C VAL A 827 -45.33 -21.31 -12.22
N ALA A 828 -44.32 -20.95 -11.43
CA ALA A 828 -42.93 -21.36 -11.65
C ALA A 828 -42.58 -22.68 -10.96
N LEU A 829 -43.12 -22.92 -9.75
CA LEU A 829 -42.74 -24.08 -8.92
C LEU A 829 -43.38 -25.36 -9.38
N PRO A 830 -42.65 -26.49 -9.50
CA PRO A 830 -43.20 -27.79 -9.97
C PRO A 830 -44.39 -28.26 -9.18
N GLN A 831 -44.42 -28.09 -7.84
CA GLN A 831 -45.55 -28.46 -6.98
C GLN A 831 -46.82 -27.66 -7.33
N ASN A 832 -46.70 -26.38 -7.64
CA ASN A 832 -47.82 -25.54 -8.02
C ASN A 832 -48.30 -25.84 -9.45
N GLN A 833 -47.38 -26.14 -10.37
CA GLN A 833 -47.71 -26.64 -11.71
C GLN A 833 -48.46 -27.97 -11.61
N ALA A 834 -48.01 -28.88 -10.74
CA ALA A 834 -48.71 -30.14 -10.51
C ALA A 834 -50.13 -29.92 -9.93
N ARG A 835 -50.34 -28.92 -9.05
CA ARG A 835 -51.66 -28.54 -8.53
C ARG A 835 -52.58 -28.03 -9.66
N VAL A 836 -52.06 -27.22 -10.60
CA VAL A 836 -52.81 -26.76 -11.78
C VAL A 836 -53.20 -27.95 -12.66
N GLU A 837 -52.24 -28.84 -12.94
CA GLU A 837 -52.56 -30.06 -13.76
C GLU A 837 -53.54 -30.99 -13.02
N ARG A 838 -53.49 -31.09 -11.70
CA ARG A 838 -54.50 -31.80 -10.92
C ARG A 838 -55.89 -31.19 -11.09
N LEU A 839 -56.03 -29.88 -11.00
CA LEU A 839 -57.28 -29.18 -11.26
C LEU A 839 -57.78 -29.38 -12.69
N ARG A 840 -56.89 -29.41 -13.68
CA ARG A 840 -57.26 -29.78 -15.09
C ARG A 840 -57.74 -31.18 -15.18
N ALA A 841 -57.14 -32.13 -14.49
CA ALA A 841 -57.60 -33.51 -14.47
C ALA A 841 -58.99 -33.65 -13.84
N LEU A 842 -59.24 -32.90 -12.73
CA LEU A 842 -60.58 -32.87 -12.09
C LEU A 842 -61.65 -32.19 -12.96
N HIS A 843 -61.25 -31.10 -13.63
CA HIS A 843 -62.10 -30.42 -14.61
C HIS A 843 -62.49 -31.37 -15.78
N ALA A 844 -61.50 -32.09 -16.35
CA ALA A 844 -61.74 -33.07 -17.44
C ALA A 844 -62.60 -34.26 -16.97
N LEU A 845 -62.43 -34.68 -15.71
CA LEU A 845 -63.27 -35.71 -15.12
C LEU A 845 -64.72 -35.27 -15.07
N ARG A 846 -65.02 -34.05 -14.58
CA ARG A 846 -66.37 -33.49 -14.55
C ARG A 846 -66.93 -33.26 -15.94
N ALA A 847 -66.10 -32.93 -16.93
CA ALA A 847 -66.50 -32.73 -18.32
C ALA A 847 -66.70 -34.04 -19.11
N GLY A 848 -66.49 -35.21 -18.49
CA GLY A 848 -66.54 -36.47 -19.15
C GLY A 848 -65.44 -36.67 -20.24
N ARG A 849 -64.30 -36.05 -20.11
CA ARG A 849 -63.19 -36.09 -21.09
C ARG A 849 -62.06 -36.99 -20.58
N PRO A 850 -62.09 -38.30 -20.77
CA PRO A 850 -61.14 -39.25 -20.14
C PRO A 850 -59.73 -39.11 -20.65
N GLU A 851 -59.48 -38.78 -21.90
CA GLU A 851 -58.16 -38.59 -22.46
C GLU A 851 -57.46 -37.32 -21.86
N ALA A 852 -58.19 -36.21 -21.83
CA ALA A 852 -57.69 -34.98 -21.23
C ALA A 852 -57.38 -35.16 -19.72
N ARG A 853 -58.21 -35.91 -19.00
CA ARG A 853 -58.02 -36.31 -17.61
C ARG A 853 -56.72 -37.09 -17.46
N LEU A 854 -56.51 -38.13 -18.28
CA LEU A 854 -55.31 -38.95 -18.20
C LEU A 854 -54.06 -38.12 -18.53
N GLN A 855 -54.14 -37.28 -19.56
CA GLN A 855 -53.02 -36.45 -19.95
C GLN A 855 -52.58 -35.45 -18.80
N ALA A 856 -53.55 -34.78 -18.22
CA ALA A 856 -53.29 -33.86 -17.09
C ALA A 856 -52.80 -34.63 -15.86
N ALA A 857 -53.33 -35.77 -15.49
CA ALA A 857 -52.87 -36.58 -14.37
C ALA A 857 -51.44 -37.11 -14.58
N ARG A 858 -51.09 -37.52 -15.84
CA ARG A 858 -49.70 -37.89 -16.17
C ARG A 858 -48.75 -36.72 -16.00
N ARG A 859 -49.10 -35.51 -16.48
CA ARG A 859 -48.29 -34.33 -16.33
C ARG A 859 -48.06 -33.96 -14.85
N ALA A 860 -49.11 -33.97 -14.03
CA ALA A 860 -49.02 -33.73 -12.60
C ALA A 860 -48.07 -34.73 -11.93
N SER A 861 -48.21 -36.01 -12.22
CA SER A 861 -47.36 -37.06 -11.71
C SER A 861 -45.86 -36.87 -12.12
N GLN A 862 -45.62 -36.52 -13.39
CA GLN A 862 -44.25 -36.25 -13.89
C GLN A 862 -43.60 -35.06 -13.17
N LEU A 863 -44.31 -33.97 -12.97
CA LEU A 863 -43.84 -32.78 -12.28
C LEU A 863 -43.39 -33.08 -10.82
N LEU A 864 -44.18 -33.92 -10.12
CA LEU A 864 -43.86 -34.31 -8.75
C LEU A 864 -42.78 -35.40 -8.65
N ALA A 865 -42.66 -36.27 -9.65
CA ALA A 865 -41.63 -37.31 -9.68
C ALA A 865 -40.21 -36.71 -9.86
N GLY A 866 -40.08 -35.49 -10.38
CA GLY A 866 -38.85 -34.75 -10.50
C GLY A 866 -38.37 -34.08 -9.19
N LEU A 867 -39.17 -34.11 -8.14
CA LEU A 867 -38.78 -33.55 -6.84
C LEU A 867 -37.88 -34.52 -6.09
N PRO A 868 -36.84 -34.01 -5.37
CA PRO A 868 -35.90 -34.84 -4.62
C PRO A 868 -36.51 -35.72 -3.51
N GLU A 869 -37.60 -35.25 -2.92
CA GLU A 869 -38.38 -35.97 -1.89
C GLU A 869 -39.87 -35.92 -2.25
N PRO A 870 -40.36 -36.87 -3.02
CA PRO A 870 -41.75 -36.82 -3.52
C PRO A 870 -42.79 -37.19 -2.44
N GLN A 871 -42.40 -37.27 -1.17
CA GLN A 871 -43.27 -37.61 -0.08
C GLN A 871 -44.12 -36.46 0.40
N GLY A 872 -45.44 -36.60 0.33
CA GLY A 872 -46.42 -35.62 0.80
C GLY A 872 -47.82 -35.91 0.33
N LEU A 873 -48.83 -35.43 1.06
CA LEU A 873 -50.23 -35.64 0.75
C LEU A 873 -50.64 -35.21 -0.65
N ALA A 874 -50.08 -34.09 -1.13
CA ALA A 874 -50.29 -33.61 -2.50
C ALA A 874 -49.78 -34.60 -3.55
N SER A 875 -48.54 -35.13 -3.36
CA SER A 875 -47.98 -36.16 -4.23
C SER A 875 -48.77 -37.46 -4.17
N TYR A 876 -49.16 -37.88 -2.96
CA TYR A 876 -49.99 -39.04 -2.74
C TYR A 876 -51.32 -38.92 -3.51
N ALA A 877 -52.04 -37.81 -3.34
CA ALA A 877 -53.30 -37.53 -4.07
C ALA A 877 -53.12 -37.50 -5.57
N VAL A 878 -52.08 -36.90 -6.10
CA VAL A 878 -51.82 -36.82 -7.56
C VAL A 878 -51.56 -38.22 -8.16
N HIS A 879 -50.78 -39.03 -7.50
CA HIS A 879 -50.50 -40.40 -7.99
C HIS A 879 -51.74 -41.32 -7.91
N LEU A 880 -52.59 -41.16 -6.88
CA LEU A 880 -53.89 -41.85 -6.82
C LEU A 880 -54.81 -41.38 -7.91
N GLN A 881 -54.85 -40.09 -8.22
CA GLN A 881 -55.60 -39.51 -9.32
C GLN A 881 -55.17 -40.09 -10.68
N LEU A 882 -53.83 -40.23 -10.87
CA LEU A 882 -53.29 -40.87 -12.06
C LEU A 882 -53.74 -42.36 -12.13
N ALA A 883 -53.65 -43.12 -11.05
CA ALA A 883 -54.12 -44.51 -11.01
C ALA A 883 -55.60 -44.62 -11.37
N ALA A 884 -56.45 -43.75 -10.81
CA ALA A 884 -57.88 -43.68 -11.14
C ALA A 884 -58.17 -43.30 -12.62
N ALA A 885 -57.35 -42.39 -13.17
CA ALA A 885 -57.45 -41.98 -14.58
C ALA A 885 -56.99 -43.11 -15.52
N LEU A 886 -55.94 -43.80 -15.27
CA LEU A 886 -55.42 -44.94 -15.99
C LEU A 886 -56.47 -46.08 -15.99
N ARG A 887 -57.05 -46.31 -14.84
CA ARG A 887 -58.14 -47.33 -14.75
C ARG A 887 -59.35 -46.96 -15.58
N ALA A 888 -59.82 -45.71 -15.44
CA ALA A 888 -60.98 -45.24 -16.19
C ALA A 888 -60.79 -45.25 -17.73
N SER A 889 -59.55 -45.14 -18.19
CA SER A 889 -59.17 -45.19 -19.60
C SER A 889 -58.88 -46.62 -20.12
N GLY A 890 -59.01 -47.64 -19.28
CA GLY A 890 -58.67 -49.02 -19.63
C GLY A 890 -57.22 -49.29 -19.90
N ALA A 891 -56.32 -48.50 -19.31
CA ALA A 891 -54.87 -48.64 -19.42
C ALA A 891 -54.39 -50.02 -18.92
N PRO A 892 -53.20 -50.51 -19.38
CA PRO A 892 -52.66 -51.80 -18.95
C PRO A 892 -52.55 -51.89 -17.42
N ALA A 893 -52.79 -53.05 -16.83
CA ALA A 893 -52.72 -53.29 -15.38
C ALA A 893 -51.33 -52.93 -14.79
N ALA A 894 -50.30 -53.17 -15.56
CA ALA A 894 -48.91 -52.79 -15.15
C ALA A 894 -48.77 -51.29 -14.95
N GLU A 895 -49.34 -50.43 -15.80
CA GLU A 895 -49.31 -48.97 -15.63
C GLU A 895 -50.13 -48.55 -14.41
N GLN A 896 -51.29 -49.16 -14.18
CA GLN A 896 -52.15 -48.90 -13.01
C GLN A 896 -51.40 -49.25 -11.71
N GLN A 897 -50.74 -50.42 -11.67
CA GLN A 897 -49.94 -50.85 -10.53
C GLN A 897 -48.71 -49.94 -10.28
N ALA A 898 -48.06 -49.52 -11.35
CA ALA A 898 -46.94 -48.59 -11.24
C ALA A 898 -47.39 -47.23 -10.69
N ALA A 899 -48.56 -46.73 -11.04
CA ALA A 899 -49.14 -45.51 -10.46
C ALA A 899 -49.45 -45.67 -8.95
N LEU A 900 -50.03 -46.84 -8.60
CA LEU A 900 -50.30 -47.15 -7.19
C LEU A 900 -49.01 -47.30 -6.36
N ALA A 901 -47.97 -47.91 -6.89
CA ALA A 901 -46.68 -48.03 -6.26
C ALA A 901 -46.03 -46.66 -6.02
N ARG A 902 -46.18 -45.74 -6.98
CA ARG A 902 -45.74 -44.34 -6.80
C ARG A 902 -46.54 -43.64 -5.72
N ALA A 903 -47.87 -43.88 -5.67
CA ALA A 903 -48.69 -43.31 -4.61
C ALA A 903 -48.25 -43.85 -3.24
N ASP A 904 -47.99 -45.16 -3.09
CA ASP A 904 -47.51 -45.74 -1.85
C ASP A 904 -46.16 -45.14 -1.41
N ALA A 905 -45.24 -44.94 -2.36
CA ALA A 905 -43.95 -44.29 -2.07
C ALA A 905 -44.10 -42.82 -1.67
N ALA A 906 -45.11 -42.12 -2.18
CA ALA A 906 -45.40 -40.72 -1.86
C ALA A 906 -46.23 -40.53 -0.57
N ARG A 907 -46.77 -41.60 -0.02
CA ARG A 907 -47.57 -41.55 1.19
C ARG A 907 -46.74 -41.06 2.38
N PRO A 908 -47.12 -39.98 3.11
CA PRO A 908 -46.37 -39.50 4.23
C PRO A 908 -46.24 -40.57 5.34
N ALA A 909 -45.02 -40.84 5.80
CA ALA A 909 -44.73 -41.81 6.84
C ALA A 909 -45.43 -41.54 8.20
N ARG A 910 -45.72 -40.28 8.49
CA ARG A 910 -46.39 -39.86 9.74
C ARG A 910 -47.90 -39.68 9.59
N LEU A 911 -48.49 -40.02 8.46
CA LEU A 911 -49.91 -39.79 8.21
C LEU A 911 -50.83 -40.50 9.20
N ASP A 912 -50.53 -41.77 9.53
CA ASP A 912 -51.33 -42.54 10.49
C ASP A 912 -51.27 -41.90 11.91
N ALA A 913 -50.14 -41.44 12.33
CA ALA A 913 -49.98 -40.71 13.60
C ALA A 913 -50.72 -39.35 13.60
N ALA A 914 -50.64 -38.61 12.47
CA ALA A 914 -51.37 -37.35 12.29
C ALA A 914 -52.88 -37.52 12.31
N MET A 915 -53.41 -38.65 11.79
CA MET A 915 -54.81 -38.95 11.80
C MET A 915 -55.36 -39.50 13.13
N ALA A 916 -54.49 -39.64 14.19
CA ALA A 916 -54.91 -40.09 15.53
C ALA A 916 -55.78 -41.35 15.52
N GLY A 917 -55.44 -42.36 14.71
CA GLY A 917 -56.18 -43.62 14.59
C GLY A 917 -57.35 -43.61 13.60
N ARG A 918 -57.69 -42.46 13.01
CA ARG A 918 -58.64 -42.40 11.89
C ARG A 918 -57.94 -42.79 10.58
N ARG A 919 -58.71 -43.25 9.61
CA ARG A 919 -58.19 -43.51 8.25
C ARG A 919 -58.32 -42.24 7.41
N HIS A 920 -57.23 -41.89 6.73
CA HIS A 920 -57.31 -40.81 5.76
C HIS A 920 -58.14 -41.21 4.53
N PRO A 921 -59.01 -40.33 4.00
CA PRO A 921 -59.83 -40.66 2.84
C PRO A 921 -59.06 -41.14 1.61
N LEU A 922 -57.85 -40.60 1.39
CA LEU A 922 -56.99 -41.09 0.30
C LEU A 922 -56.60 -42.58 0.47
N ASP A 923 -56.43 -43.08 1.71
CA ASP A 923 -56.14 -44.48 1.96
C ASP A 923 -57.34 -45.38 1.63
N GLY A 924 -58.59 -44.87 1.86
CA GLY A 924 -59.81 -45.48 1.39
C GLY A 924 -59.86 -45.64 -0.15
N LEU A 925 -59.57 -44.48 -0.82
CA LEU A 925 -59.51 -44.47 -2.30
C LEU A 925 -58.40 -45.41 -2.85
N ARG A 926 -57.23 -45.39 -2.21
CA ARG A 926 -56.10 -46.27 -2.56
C ARG A 926 -56.52 -47.75 -2.51
N ARG A 927 -57.25 -48.14 -1.47
CA ARG A 927 -57.72 -49.51 -1.30
C ARG A 927 -58.72 -49.86 -2.37
N GLN A 928 -59.77 -49.04 -2.64
CA GLN A 928 -60.72 -49.23 -3.69
C GLN A 928 -60.08 -49.36 -5.06
N LEU A 929 -59.07 -48.58 -5.35
CA LEU A 929 -58.34 -48.69 -6.59
C LEU A 929 -57.54 -49.99 -6.70
N ALA A 930 -56.99 -50.53 -5.57
CA ALA A 930 -56.29 -51.79 -5.53
C ALA A 930 -57.18 -52.99 -5.62
N GLU A 931 -58.36 -52.94 -5.01
CA GLU A 931 -59.37 -54.04 -5.00
C GLU A 931 -60.19 -54.13 -6.29
N GLY A 932 -60.05 -53.21 -7.19
CA GLY A 932 -60.73 -53.28 -8.48
C GLY A 932 -62.18 -52.77 -8.49
N GLU A 933 -62.62 -52.07 -7.43
CA GLU A 933 -63.93 -51.50 -7.32
C GLU A 933 -64.25 -50.46 -8.39
N PRO A 934 -65.51 -50.34 -8.84
CA PRO A 934 -65.93 -49.33 -9.82
C PRO A 934 -65.61 -47.93 -9.26
N SER A 935 -65.22 -47.04 -10.16
CA SER A 935 -64.70 -45.70 -9.92
C SER A 935 -65.35 -44.99 -8.71
N PRO A 936 -64.64 -44.86 -7.58
CA PRO A 936 -65.24 -44.27 -6.38
C PRO A 936 -65.53 -42.77 -6.60
N SER A 937 -66.39 -42.22 -5.76
CA SER A 937 -66.50 -40.79 -5.61
C SER A 937 -65.16 -40.22 -5.18
N TRP A 938 -64.57 -39.47 -6.04
CA TRP A 938 -63.26 -38.81 -5.66
C TRP A 938 -63.46 -37.95 -4.44
N PRO A 939 -62.63 -38.09 -3.40
CA PRO A 939 -62.67 -37.19 -2.28
C PRO A 939 -62.14 -35.83 -2.73
N TRP A 940 -63.06 -34.93 -3.02
CA TRP A 940 -62.76 -33.60 -3.63
C TRP A 940 -61.92 -32.67 -2.75
N ALA A 941 -61.78 -32.99 -1.49
CA ALA A 941 -61.06 -32.18 -0.55
C ALA A 941 -59.52 -32.20 -0.72
N TYR A 942 -58.97 -33.06 -1.58
CA TYR A 942 -57.55 -33.28 -1.69
C TYR A 942 -56.97 -32.97 -3.06
#